data_51117e6bf622530b6cde1b9354c887b8
#
_entry.id   51117e6bf622530b6cde1b9354c887b8
#
_cell.length_a   1.000
_cell.length_b   1.000
_cell.length_c   1.000
_cell.angle_alpha   90.00
_cell.angle_beta   90.00
_cell.angle_gamma   90.00
#
_symmetry.space_group_name_H-M   'P 1'
#
loop_
_entity.id
_entity.type
_entity.pdbx_description
1 polymer ?
#
loop_
_entity_poly.entity_id
_entity_poly.type
_entity_poly.pdbx_seq_one_letter_code
_entity_poly.pdbx_strand_id
1 'polypeptide(L)'
;MFQLFCPPLGRSDHSCVYLAQDLCRRLPVGRKTIRHRNLNEQVLDDIAYDLLHSNWTYMYMLDDCQTQADYFYSVFYAIVNKHAPIEERTLKNNDKPWITVRFIELIEARNAAFKAGDRSNYNRLRNQVNRLRSVLQKNYYSRHIEHLKKGDSHKWWTSIKNICGIECKDQSVFENLTLHDSPVATNNLPDVINSFLVSVGEGIQPLNSSRLDELRNNLHDCPDRYIISEYAVYYALSQLNVSKSTGPDLIENKLLKNLAVVLAAPVCSLINCSIRSGVVPSQWKRSRVTLIPKCSPAHCIESDLRPISITPSLAKIAETFIFKFFDEHFNSLVDANQFGCTSNRSTTHALIKFSHHIFTASDTSANFIRILFIDFTKAFDLIDHNVLLQKLLDYNFPQHITVWSMSFLENREQFVRVAAQNSSTLKLKSGCPQGTLGGPNNFKVMINDLTFSLSYIKYVDDTSVASVSADHNDISLQTTLDELSVWCNKNSMRINVNKTKEIRVHFGKSVDKSKLTPLVLDGVAIETVNSFKLLGVYFNSELTWKHHIDYILNKVAKRIYFIYVLVRTGVKPDDVVSVYCAIIRSILEYASPVWHAGLTKAQSNDIEGVQKRCLRIIYPELSYNEALFVTGLDALTERREKAMRSTFDNIKKPDHVLNSLLQLKPTNQNNTRMRRKEYPYFIERAKTSRLNRSFISYCINHRF
;
A
#
# COMPACT_ATOMS: atom_id res chain seq x y z
N MET A 1 -28.23 8.49 -35.67
CA MET A 1 -27.73 9.39 -34.61
C MET A 1 -28.90 10.26 -34.17
N PHE A 2 -29.48 10.00 -33.01
CA PHE A 2 -30.58 10.81 -32.48
C PHE A 2 -30.00 11.88 -31.55
N GLN A 3 -30.32 13.14 -31.84
CA GLN A 3 -29.93 14.29 -31.03
C GLN A 3 -31.07 14.62 -30.08
N LEU A 4 -30.90 14.38 -28.79
CA LEU A 4 -31.85 14.74 -27.74
C LEU A 4 -31.34 15.94 -26.95
N PHE A 5 -32.13 17.02 -26.98
CA PHE A 5 -31.88 18.18 -26.11
C PHE A 5 -32.37 17.86 -24.69
N CYS A 6 -31.46 17.89 -23.72
CA CYS A 6 -31.79 17.71 -22.32
C CYS A 6 -31.73 19.06 -21.60
N PRO A 7 -32.54 19.25 -20.55
CA PRO A 7 -32.48 20.47 -19.75
C PRO A 7 -31.10 20.63 -19.09
N PRO A 8 -30.69 21.88 -18.79
CA PRO A 8 -29.42 22.17 -18.14
C PRO A 8 -29.23 21.37 -16.85
N LEU A 9 -28.03 20.89 -16.60
CA LEU A 9 -27.68 20.20 -15.38
C LEU A 9 -27.30 21.20 -14.26
N GLY A 10 -27.97 21.10 -13.13
CA GLY A 10 -27.67 21.90 -11.95
C GLY A 10 -28.00 23.39 -12.11
N ARG A 11 -27.00 24.28 -11.95
CA ARG A 11 -27.12 25.73 -12.08
C ARG A 11 -26.67 26.28 -13.43
N SER A 12 -26.29 25.43 -14.36
CA SER A 12 -25.86 25.83 -15.70
C SER A 12 -27.04 26.43 -16.48
N ASP A 13 -26.78 27.43 -17.28
CA ASP A 13 -27.69 28.04 -18.27
C ASP A 13 -27.52 27.39 -19.65
N HIS A 14 -26.53 26.49 -19.81
CA HIS A 14 -26.29 25.75 -21.04
C HIS A 14 -27.16 24.49 -21.12
N SER A 15 -27.81 24.30 -22.25
CA SER A 15 -28.52 23.05 -22.56
C SER A 15 -27.55 21.93 -22.88
N CYS A 16 -27.77 20.75 -22.32
CA CYS A 16 -26.98 19.58 -22.67
C CYS A 16 -27.49 18.95 -23.94
N VAL A 17 -26.58 18.69 -24.89
CA VAL A 17 -26.86 17.89 -26.09
C VAL A 17 -26.40 16.48 -25.80
N TYR A 18 -27.32 15.52 -25.76
CA TYR A 18 -26.99 14.12 -25.62
C TYR A 18 -26.93 13.47 -27.01
N LEU A 19 -25.76 13.04 -27.43
CA LEU A 19 -25.55 12.26 -28.64
C LEU A 19 -25.55 10.79 -28.23
N ALA A 20 -26.65 10.08 -28.51
CA ALA A 20 -26.68 8.63 -28.38
C ALA A 20 -26.18 8.01 -29.67
N GLN A 21 -25.03 7.39 -29.65
CA GLN A 21 -24.55 6.54 -30.70
C GLN A 21 -25.03 5.11 -30.41
N ASP A 22 -25.80 4.51 -31.31
CA ASP A 22 -26.44 3.19 -31.16
C ASP A 22 -25.45 2.00 -31.00
N LEU A 23 -24.15 2.28 -30.89
CA LEU A 23 -23.09 1.28 -30.81
C LEU A 23 -22.73 0.82 -29.38
N CYS A 24 -23.25 1.46 -28.36
CA CYS A 24 -23.16 0.96 -26.98
C CYS A 24 -24.49 0.35 -26.56
N ARG A 25 -24.72 -0.90 -26.88
CA ARG A 25 -25.61 -1.72 -26.04
C ARG A 25 -25.04 -1.61 -24.63
N ARG A 26 -25.66 -0.78 -23.78
CA ARG A 26 -25.47 -0.90 -22.34
C ARG A 26 -25.77 -2.34 -22.02
N LEU A 27 -24.72 -3.12 -21.74
CA LEU A 27 -24.92 -4.41 -21.10
C LEU A 27 -25.89 -4.14 -19.94
N PRO A 28 -27.01 -4.87 -19.85
CA PRO A 28 -27.94 -4.67 -18.76
C PRO A 28 -27.08 -4.68 -17.49
N VAL A 29 -27.20 -3.63 -16.66
CA VAL A 29 -26.51 -3.54 -15.37
C VAL A 29 -26.88 -4.82 -14.64
N GLY A 30 -25.96 -5.80 -14.68
CA GLY A 30 -26.25 -7.14 -14.24
C GLY A 30 -26.66 -7.07 -12.78
N ARG A 31 -27.77 -7.69 -12.45
CA ARG A 31 -28.22 -7.83 -11.05
C ARG A 31 -27.04 -8.41 -10.30
N LYS A 32 -26.47 -7.67 -9.36
CA LYS A 32 -25.31 -8.12 -8.59
C LYS A 32 -25.78 -9.17 -7.59
N THR A 33 -25.53 -10.42 -7.91
CA THR A 33 -25.78 -11.53 -6.99
C THR A 33 -24.63 -11.64 -6.02
N ILE A 34 -24.92 -11.62 -4.74
CA ILE A 34 -23.95 -11.88 -3.67
C ILE A 34 -24.30 -13.22 -3.01
N ARG A 35 -23.24 -13.99 -2.72
CA ARG A 35 -23.35 -15.20 -1.89
C ARG A 35 -23.08 -14.80 -0.45
N HIS A 36 -23.96 -15.16 0.46
CA HIS A 36 -23.85 -14.88 1.88
C HIS A 36 -24.38 -16.03 2.72
N ARG A 37 -23.97 -16.08 3.97
CA ARG A 37 -24.55 -16.98 4.97
C ARG A 37 -25.37 -16.14 5.96
N ASN A 38 -26.48 -16.65 6.42
CA ASN A 38 -27.25 -16.02 7.49
C ASN A 38 -26.60 -16.39 8.83
N LEU A 39 -25.81 -15.48 9.41
CA LEU A 39 -25.07 -15.66 10.67
C LEU A 39 -25.71 -14.77 11.75
N ASN A 40 -26.91 -15.14 12.24
CA ASN A 40 -27.49 -14.54 13.44
C ASN A 40 -26.92 -15.20 14.70
N GLU A 41 -27.22 -14.67 15.89
CA GLU A 41 -26.71 -15.19 17.17
C GLU A 41 -27.09 -16.64 17.40
N GLN A 42 -28.36 -17.01 17.20
CA GLN A 42 -28.85 -18.38 17.38
C GLN A 42 -28.11 -19.38 16.48
N VAL A 43 -27.93 -19.04 15.20
CA VAL A 43 -27.20 -19.90 14.26
C VAL A 43 -25.73 -20.06 14.67
N LEU A 44 -25.12 -19.00 15.18
CA LEU A 44 -23.74 -19.06 15.68
C LEU A 44 -23.62 -19.93 16.91
N ASP A 45 -24.60 -19.87 17.82
CA ASP A 45 -24.65 -20.72 19.03
C ASP A 45 -24.87 -22.19 18.66
N ASP A 46 -25.75 -22.49 17.70
CA ASP A 46 -25.98 -23.83 17.21
C ASP A 46 -24.73 -24.41 16.55
N ILE A 47 -23.99 -23.62 15.76
CA ILE A 47 -22.70 -24.02 15.17
C ILE A 47 -21.69 -24.25 16.27
N ALA A 48 -21.58 -23.36 17.25
CA ALA A 48 -20.65 -23.48 18.38
C ALA A 48 -20.92 -24.75 19.17
N TYR A 49 -22.20 -25.05 19.42
CA TYR A 49 -22.61 -26.27 20.14
C TYR A 49 -22.17 -27.54 19.39
N ASP A 50 -22.47 -27.65 18.10
CA ASP A 50 -22.11 -28.82 17.29
C ASP A 50 -20.57 -28.97 17.19
N LEU A 51 -19.83 -27.86 17.02
CA LEU A 51 -18.36 -27.87 16.99
C LEU A 51 -17.77 -28.31 18.33
N LEU A 52 -18.33 -27.88 19.46
CA LEU A 52 -17.86 -28.27 20.79
C LEU A 52 -18.03 -29.78 21.03
N HIS A 53 -19.10 -30.38 20.49
CA HIS A 53 -19.40 -31.80 20.64
C HIS A 53 -18.82 -32.66 19.51
N SER A 54 -18.04 -32.08 18.60
CA SER A 54 -17.34 -32.82 17.54
C SER A 54 -16.20 -33.65 18.10
N ASN A 55 -15.87 -34.76 17.43
CA ASN A 55 -14.81 -35.65 17.86
C ASN A 55 -13.41 -35.10 17.46
N TRP A 56 -12.96 -34.04 18.13
CA TRP A 56 -11.63 -33.48 17.91
C TRP A 56 -10.50 -34.40 18.41
N THR A 57 -10.77 -35.32 19.35
CA THR A 57 -9.81 -36.29 19.84
C THR A 57 -9.27 -37.16 18.69
N TYR A 58 -10.15 -37.58 17.76
CA TYR A 58 -9.71 -38.30 16.56
C TYR A 58 -8.73 -37.46 15.72
N MET A 59 -9.01 -36.16 15.50
CA MET A 59 -8.09 -35.29 14.77
C MET A 59 -6.72 -35.19 15.45
N TYR A 60 -6.69 -35.10 16.77
CA TYR A 60 -5.43 -34.97 17.52
C TYR A 60 -4.56 -36.24 17.50
N MET A 61 -5.15 -37.40 17.20
CA MET A 61 -4.45 -38.66 17.04
C MET A 61 -3.86 -38.89 15.65
N LEU A 62 -4.18 -38.01 14.69
CA LEU A 62 -3.64 -38.08 13.33
C LEU A 62 -2.23 -37.47 13.29
N ASP A 63 -1.25 -38.24 12.83
CA ASP A 63 0.15 -37.79 12.76
C ASP A 63 0.42 -36.92 11.54
N ASP A 64 -0.35 -37.08 10.46
CA ASP A 64 -0.15 -36.33 9.22
C ASP A 64 -0.93 -35.02 9.22
N CYS A 65 -0.23 -33.92 8.98
CA CYS A 65 -0.80 -32.56 8.99
C CYS A 65 -1.86 -32.36 7.89
N GLN A 66 -1.69 -32.98 6.70
CA GLN A 66 -2.69 -32.83 5.63
C GLN A 66 -3.98 -33.55 6.02
N THR A 67 -3.87 -34.76 6.58
CA THR A 67 -5.04 -35.53 7.06
C THR A 67 -5.76 -34.83 8.21
N GLN A 68 -5.01 -34.18 9.15
CA GLN A 68 -5.62 -33.33 10.18
C GLN A 68 -6.40 -32.19 9.58
N ALA A 69 -5.82 -31.51 8.57
CA ALA A 69 -6.49 -30.39 7.90
C ALA A 69 -7.76 -30.88 7.17
N ASP A 70 -7.69 -31.97 6.43
CA ASP A 70 -8.84 -32.53 5.71
C ASP A 70 -9.98 -32.89 6.67
N TYR A 71 -9.66 -33.49 7.81
CA TYR A 71 -10.66 -33.78 8.85
C TYR A 71 -11.25 -32.48 9.42
N PHE A 72 -10.40 -31.51 9.81
CA PHE A 72 -10.85 -30.23 10.34
C PHE A 72 -11.83 -29.53 9.38
N TYR A 73 -11.44 -29.40 8.11
CA TYR A 73 -12.26 -28.72 7.12
C TYR A 73 -13.54 -29.49 6.81
N SER A 74 -13.51 -30.83 6.80
CA SER A 74 -14.70 -31.66 6.57
C SER A 74 -15.76 -31.46 7.67
N VAL A 75 -15.33 -31.55 8.95
CA VAL A 75 -16.21 -31.33 10.11
C VAL A 75 -16.74 -29.89 10.12
N PHE A 76 -15.85 -28.92 9.92
CA PHE A 76 -16.22 -27.52 9.93
C PHE A 76 -17.26 -27.19 8.86
N TYR A 77 -17.03 -27.63 7.62
CA TYR A 77 -17.99 -27.36 6.53
C TYR A 77 -19.29 -28.13 6.71
N ALA A 78 -19.26 -29.36 7.19
CA ALA A 78 -20.49 -30.12 7.45
C ALA A 78 -21.41 -29.39 8.43
N ILE A 79 -20.85 -28.90 9.55
CA ILE A 79 -21.61 -28.19 10.59
C ILE A 79 -22.06 -26.80 10.08
N VAL A 80 -21.16 -26.02 9.49
CA VAL A 80 -21.50 -24.70 9.00
C VAL A 80 -22.55 -24.76 7.88
N ASN A 81 -22.49 -25.72 6.97
CA ASN A 81 -23.48 -25.87 5.91
C ASN A 81 -24.82 -26.40 6.42
N LYS A 82 -24.81 -27.18 7.51
CA LYS A 82 -26.06 -27.62 8.18
C LYS A 82 -26.87 -26.45 8.73
N HIS A 83 -26.21 -25.52 9.44
CA HIS A 83 -26.88 -24.42 10.14
C HIS A 83 -26.95 -23.11 9.34
N ALA A 84 -25.96 -22.87 8.47
CA ALA A 84 -25.85 -21.64 7.68
C ALA A 84 -25.46 -21.95 6.23
N PRO A 85 -26.35 -22.53 5.41
CA PRO A 85 -26.08 -22.78 4.00
C PRO A 85 -25.78 -21.47 3.26
N ILE A 86 -25.04 -21.57 2.13
CA ILE A 86 -24.78 -20.41 1.28
C ILE A 86 -26.04 -20.08 0.49
N GLU A 87 -26.55 -18.88 0.69
CA GLU A 87 -27.66 -18.32 -0.04
C GLU A 87 -27.20 -17.30 -1.08
N GLU A 88 -27.88 -17.26 -2.23
CA GLU A 88 -27.67 -16.25 -3.26
C GLU A 88 -28.70 -15.15 -3.15
N ARG A 89 -28.26 -13.92 -2.91
CA ARG A 89 -29.13 -12.74 -2.84
C ARG A 89 -28.80 -11.76 -3.95
N THR A 90 -29.82 -11.41 -4.71
CA THR A 90 -29.71 -10.38 -5.75
C THR A 90 -29.89 -9.00 -5.15
N LEU A 91 -28.85 -8.16 -5.22
CA LEU A 91 -28.95 -6.75 -4.83
C LEU A 91 -29.64 -5.96 -5.94
N LYS A 92 -30.72 -5.26 -5.59
CA LYS A 92 -31.32 -4.24 -6.46
C LYS A 92 -30.49 -2.98 -6.36
N ASN A 93 -30.22 -2.32 -7.48
CA ASN A 93 -29.65 -0.96 -7.48
C ASN A 93 -30.72 -0.03 -6.86
N ASN A 94 -30.49 0.39 -5.63
CA ASN A 94 -31.34 1.38 -5.00
C ASN A 94 -30.88 2.78 -5.41
N ASP A 95 -31.83 3.66 -5.68
CA ASP A 95 -31.61 5.09 -5.78
C ASP A 95 -30.90 5.62 -4.53
N LYS A 96 -30.25 6.78 -4.67
CA LYS A 96 -29.57 7.40 -3.52
C LYS A 96 -30.55 7.51 -2.34
N PRO A 97 -30.16 7.13 -1.13
CA PRO A 97 -31.09 6.91 -0.01
C PRO A 97 -31.82 8.17 0.49
N TRP A 98 -31.44 9.36 0.02
CA TRP A 98 -32.14 10.63 0.29
C TRP A 98 -33.18 10.99 -0.76
N ILE A 99 -33.34 10.23 -1.84
CA ILE A 99 -34.33 10.46 -2.88
C ILE A 99 -35.70 10.02 -2.38
N THR A 100 -36.67 10.93 -2.41
CA THR A 100 -38.09 10.69 -2.03
C THR A 100 -38.95 10.69 -3.27
N VAL A 101 -40.12 10.04 -3.19
CA VAL A 101 -41.11 10.03 -4.28
C VAL A 101 -41.44 11.45 -4.73
N ARG A 102 -41.71 12.36 -3.78
CA ARG A 102 -41.97 13.77 -4.08
C ARG A 102 -40.85 14.47 -4.85
N PHE A 103 -39.61 14.07 -4.62
CA PHE A 103 -38.44 14.63 -5.35
C PHE A 103 -38.41 14.14 -6.80
N ILE A 104 -38.78 12.86 -7.04
CA ILE A 104 -38.88 12.29 -8.39
C ILE A 104 -40.00 12.98 -9.16
N GLU A 105 -41.19 13.14 -8.57
CA GLU A 105 -42.31 13.83 -9.18
C GLU A 105 -41.97 15.25 -9.60
N LEU A 106 -41.27 15.99 -8.77
CA LEU A 106 -40.81 17.33 -9.12
C LEU A 106 -39.79 17.36 -10.29
N ILE A 107 -38.92 16.36 -10.39
CA ILE A 107 -38.02 16.20 -11.52
C ILE A 107 -38.80 15.91 -12.81
N GLU A 108 -39.77 15.03 -12.75
CA GLU A 108 -40.63 14.68 -13.88
C GLU A 108 -41.45 15.89 -14.36
N ALA A 109 -42.07 16.62 -13.44
CA ALA A 109 -42.76 17.86 -13.75
C ALA A 109 -41.89 18.93 -14.40
N ARG A 110 -40.65 19.09 -13.88
CA ARG A 110 -39.63 19.98 -14.49
C ARG A 110 -39.28 19.56 -15.92
N ASN A 111 -39.08 18.25 -16.14
CA ASN A 111 -38.73 17.71 -17.45
C ASN A 111 -39.92 17.85 -18.44
N ALA A 112 -41.17 17.70 -17.97
CA ALA A 112 -42.37 17.90 -18.76
C ALA A 112 -42.52 19.40 -19.19
N ALA A 113 -42.29 20.34 -18.27
CA ALA A 113 -42.33 21.77 -18.58
C ALA A 113 -41.23 22.17 -19.62
N PHE A 114 -40.02 21.52 -19.52
CA PHE A 114 -38.99 21.73 -20.52
C PHE A 114 -39.39 21.24 -21.92
N LYS A 115 -39.99 20.04 -22.01
CA LYS A 115 -40.46 19.47 -23.28
C LYS A 115 -41.62 20.28 -23.89
N ALA A 116 -42.45 20.89 -23.04
CA ALA A 116 -43.58 21.75 -23.46
C ALA A 116 -43.13 23.15 -23.86
N GLY A 117 -41.85 23.52 -23.74
CA GLY A 117 -41.31 24.86 -24.04
C GLY A 117 -41.72 25.95 -23.02
N ASP A 118 -42.38 25.58 -21.92
CA ASP A 118 -42.81 26.51 -20.85
C ASP A 118 -41.62 26.93 -19.98
N ARG A 119 -40.90 27.96 -20.42
CA ARG A 119 -39.66 28.42 -19.79
C ARG A 119 -39.88 29.01 -18.40
N SER A 120 -41.04 29.59 -18.15
CA SER A 120 -41.37 30.19 -16.85
C SER A 120 -41.60 29.11 -15.80
N ASN A 121 -42.43 28.13 -16.09
CA ASN A 121 -42.72 27.00 -15.21
C ASN A 121 -41.49 26.11 -15.02
N TYR A 122 -40.70 25.89 -16.09
CA TYR A 122 -39.40 25.20 -16.00
C TYR A 122 -38.47 25.87 -14.99
N ASN A 123 -38.25 27.18 -15.06
CA ASN A 123 -37.39 27.91 -14.15
C ASN A 123 -37.86 27.81 -12.69
N ARG A 124 -39.19 27.91 -12.47
CA ARG A 124 -39.81 27.78 -11.16
C ARG A 124 -39.57 26.38 -10.59
N LEU A 125 -39.86 25.34 -11.36
CA LEU A 125 -39.69 23.92 -10.95
C LEU A 125 -38.19 23.58 -10.76
N ARG A 126 -37.30 24.08 -11.61
CA ARG A 126 -35.85 23.92 -11.44
C ARG A 126 -35.38 24.48 -10.10
N ASN A 127 -35.85 25.65 -9.71
CA ASN A 127 -35.49 26.23 -8.42
C ASN A 127 -36.04 25.43 -7.25
N GLN A 128 -37.26 24.87 -7.35
CA GLN A 128 -37.85 23.99 -6.34
C GLN A 128 -37.07 22.68 -6.22
N VAL A 129 -36.74 22.04 -7.32
CA VAL A 129 -35.92 20.82 -7.34
C VAL A 129 -34.55 21.05 -6.67
N ASN A 130 -33.90 22.18 -6.98
CA ASN A 130 -32.60 22.51 -6.39
C ASN A 130 -32.69 22.78 -4.88
N ARG A 131 -33.73 23.48 -4.42
CA ARG A 131 -33.99 23.71 -2.98
C ARG A 131 -34.28 22.41 -2.24
N LEU A 132 -35.20 21.60 -2.76
CA LEU A 132 -35.58 20.34 -2.13
C LEU A 132 -34.43 19.35 -2.09
N ARG A 133 -33.62 19.25 -3.16
CA ARG A 133 -32.41 18.47 -3.20
C ARG A 133 -31.44 18.85 -2.06
N SER A 134 -31.17 20.13 -1.89
CA SER A 134 -30.28 20.62 -0.85
C SER A 134 -30.77 20.29 0.56
N VAL A 135 -32.08 20.42 0.80
CA VAL A 135 -32.72 20.10 2.09
C VAL A 135 -32.67 18.60 2.37
N LEU A 136 -33.04 17.76 1.40
CA LEU A 136 -33.07 16.30 1.56
C LEU A 136 -31.66 15.74 1.80
N GLN A 137 -30.67 16.24 1.03
CA GLN A 137 -29.27 15.84 1.22
C GLN A 137 -28.77 16.27 2.61
N LYS A 138 -28.98 17.51 3.01
CA LYS A 138 -28.57 18.04 4.31
C LYS A 138 -29.18 17.24 5.47
N ASN A 139 -30.49 16.98 5.43
CA ASN A 139 -31.18 16.25 6.48
C ASN A 139 -30.76 14.77 6.58
N TYR A 140 -30.54 14.13 5.44
CA TYR A 140 -30.08 12.75 5.41
C TYR A 140 -28.66 12.61 5.95
N TYR A 141 -27.72 13.39 5.40
CA TYR A 141 -26.32 13.23 5.73
C TYR A 141 -25.98 13.73 7.13
N SER A 142 -26.59 14.83 7.62
CA SER A 142 -26.34 15.31 8.98
C SER A 142 -26.75 14.28 10.05
N ARG A 143 -27.89 13.60 9.88
CA ARG A 143 -28.35 12.56 10.81
C ARG A 143 -27.56 11.26 10.69
N HIS A 144 -27.28 10.84 9.47
CA HIS A 144 -26.67 9.53 9.22
C HIS A 144 -25.18 9.52 9.55
N ILE A 145 -24.45 10.59 9.25
CA ILE A 145 -23.00 10.68 9.53
C ILE A 145 -22.72 10.76 11.01
N GLU A 146 -23.51 11.48 11.78
CA GLU A 146 -23.31 11.63 13.24
C GLU A 146 -23.41 10.29 13.96
N HIS A 147 -24.35 9.46 13.54
CA HIS A 147 -24.54 8.13 14.14
C HIS A 147 -23.40 7.17 13.82
N LEU A 148 -22.83 7.25 12.60
CA LEU A 148 -21.77 6.37 12.13
C LEU A 148 -20.41 6.66 12.75
N LYS A 149 -20.09 7.92 13.06
CA LYS A 149 -18.79 8.31 13.63
C LYS A 149 -18.50 7.64 14.97
N LYS A 150 -19.53 7.43 15.77
CA LYS A 150 -19.44 6.80 17.11
C LYS A 150 -19.37 5.27 17.08
N GLY A 151 -19.85 4.63 16.00
CA GLY A 151 -20.01 3.18 15.95
C GLY A 151 -19.16 2.44 14.89
N ASP A 152 -18.96 3.00 13.70
CA ASP A 152 -18.31 2.31 12.58
C ASP A 152 -17.52 3.28 11.69
N SER A 153 -16.24 3.41 11.97
CA SER A 153 -15.31 4.27 11.20
C SER A 153 -15.29 3.93 9.70
N HIS A 154 -15.43 2.67 9.33
CA HIS A 154 -15.41 2.25 7.91
C HIS A 154 -16.66 2.74 7.18
N LYS A 155 -17.84 2.60 7.78
CA LYS A 155 -19.11 3.08 7.19
C LYS A 155 -19.12 4.60 7.11
N TRP A 156 -18.55 5.29 8.12
CA TRP A 156 -18.38 6.73 8.09
C TRP A 156 -17.55 7.18 6.88
N TRP A 157 -16.36 6.58 6.67
CA TRP A 157 -15.51 6.88 5.51
C TRP A 157 -16.17 6.54 4.18
N THR A 158 -16.93 5.44 4.10
CA THR A 158 -17.69 5.07 2.90
C THR A 158 -18.75 6.12 2.57
N SER A 159 -19.46 6.62 3.59
CA SER A 159 -20.46 7.68 3.42
C SER A 159 -19.81 8.99 2.96
N ILE A 160 -18.66 9.39 3.53
CA ILE A 160 -17.90 10.55 3.09
C ILE A 160 -17.46 10.42 1.63
N LYS A 161 -16.93 9.27 1.23
CA LYS A 161 -16.52 9.01 -0.17
C LYS A 161 -17.72 9.12 -1.13
N ASN A 162 -18.86 8.54 -0.78
CA ASN A 162 -20.09 8.61 -1.58
C ASN A 162 -20.57 10.04 -1.76
N ILE A 163 -20.54 10.87 -0.69
CA ILE A 163 -20.88 12.29 -0.76
C ILE A 163 -19.95 13.03 -1.73
N CYS A 164 -18.66 12.77 -1.65
CA CYS A 164 -17.64 13.38 -2.50
C CYS A 164 -17.69 12.88 -3.96
N GLY A 165 -18.54 11.90 -4.29
CA GLY A 165 -18.58 11.29 -5.61
C GLY A 165 -17.34 10.44 -5.91
N ILE A 166 -16.60 10.04 -4.87
CA ILE A 166 -15.49 9.08 -5.00
C ILE A 166 -16.14 7.68 -5.00
N GLU A 167 -16.72 7.30 -6.12
CA GLU A 167 -17.34 5.99 -6.27
C GLU A 167 -16.32 4.87 -6.10
N CYS A 168 -16.75 3.77 -5.46
CA CYS A 168 -16.04 2.50 -5.58
C CYS A 168 -16.05 2.14 -7.07
N LYS A 169 -14.87 2.02 -7.65
CA LYS A 169 -14.64 1.81 -9.08
C LYS A 169 -15.52 0.68 -9.60
N ASP A 170 -16.35 1.01 -10.57
CA ASP A 170 -17.21 0.07 -11.30
C ASP A 170 -16.36 -0.93 -12.13
N GLN A 171 -17.03 -2.02 -12.56
CA GLN A 171 -16.49 -3.05 -13.44
C GLN A 171 -15.93 -2.51 -14.76
N SER A 172 -16.34 -1.31 -15.18
CA SER A 172 -15.83 -0.58 -16.36
C SER A 172 -14.31 -0.31 -16.34
N VAL A 173 -13.66 -0.46 -15.18
CA VAL A 173 -12.20 -0.25 -15.06
C VAL A 173 -11.38 -1.28 -15.82
N PHE A 174 -11.95 -2.45 -16.12
CA PHE A 174 -11.32 -3.57 -16.83
C PHE A 174 -11.86 -3.75 -18.26
N GLU A 175 -12.59 -2.77 -18.77
CA GLU A 175 -13.03 -2.75 -20.17
C GLU A 175 -11.88 -2.34 -21.09
N ASN A 176 -11.73 -3.02 -22.24
CA ASN A 176 -10.72 -2.74 -23.26
C ASN A 176 -9.25 -2.92 -22.80
N LEU A 177 -8.99 -3.96 -22.00
CA LEU A 177 -7.62 -4.34 -21.67
C LEU A 177 -6.93 -4.97 -22.86
N THR A 178 -5.63 -4.66 -23.00
CA THR A 178 -4.74 -5.28 -23.99
C THR A 178 -3.72 -6.18 -23.31
N LEU A 179 -3.27 -7.20 -24.03
CA LEU A 179 -2.13 -8.04 -23.70
C LEU A 179 -1.23 -8.13 -24.95
N HIS A 180 0.04 -7.76 -24.83
CA HIS A 180 0.97 -7.64 -25.97
C HIS A 180 0.37 -6.81 -27.12
N ASP A 181 -0.17 -5.64 -26.77
CA ASP A 181 -0.86 -4.68 -27.66
C ASP A 181 -2.10 -5.24 -28.38
N SER A 182 -2.52 -6.45 -28.09
CA SER A 182 -3.72 -7.08 -28.66
C SER A 182 -4.92 -6.97 -27.68
N PRO A 183 -6.11 -6.56 -28.17
CA PRO A 183 -7.32 -6.49 -27.35
C PRO A 183 -7.73 -7.86 -26.80
N VAL A 184 -8.09 -7.92 -25.52
CA VAL A 184 -8.55 -9.16 -24.87
C VAL A 184 -10.07 -9.18 -24.79
N ALA A 185 -10.67 -10.30 -25.24
CA ALA A 185 -12.11 -10.50 -25.14
C ALA A 185 -12.54 -10.64 -23.67
N THR A 186 -13.62 -9.94 -23.31
CA THR A 186 -14.12 -9.89 -21.90
C THR A 186 -14.55 -11.25 -21.36
N ASN A 187 -14.98 -12.16 -22.21
CA ASN A 187 -15.47 -13.50 -21.81
C ASN A 187 -14.38 -14.39 -21.21
N ASN A 188 -13.13 -14.26 -21.68
CA ASN A 188 -12.00 -15.06 -21.23
C ASN A 188 -10.99 -14.25 -20.39
N LEU A 189 -11.36 -13.04 -20.01
CA LEU A 189 -10.45 -12.10 -19.33
C LEU A 189 -9.79 -12.69 -18.06
N PRO A 190 -10.51 -13.37 -17.14
CA PRO A 190 -9.88 -13.95 -15.95
C PRO A 190 -8.82 -15.00 -16.30
N ASP A 191 -9.07 -15.88 -17.30
CA ASP A 191 -8.13 -16.92 -17.70
C ASP A 191 -6.90 -16.36 -18.40
N VAL A 192 -7.08 -15.38 -19.29
CA VAL A 192 -5.96 -14.69 -19.96
C VAL A 192 -5.06 -14.02 -18.94
N ILE A 193 -5.64 -13.31 -17.96
CA ILE A 193 -4.85 -12.65 -16.90
C ILE A 193 -4.13 -13.69 -16.05
N ASN A 194 -4.81 -14.79 -15.65
CA ASN A 194 -4.20 -15.82 -14.83
C ASN A 194 -3.04 -16.50 -15.54
N SER A 195 -3.21 -16.86 -16.82
CA SER A 195 -2.18 -17.44 -17.66
C SER A 195 -0.98 -16.50 -17.80
N PHE A 196 -1.22 -15.20 -18.02
CA PHE A 196 -0.17 -14.20 -18.07
C PHE A 196 0.58 -14.09 -16.73
N LEU A 197 -0.11 -14.05 -15.59
CA LEU A 197 0.55 -13.95 -14.29
C LEU A 197 1.44 -15.18 -14.00
N VAL A 198 1.02 -16.36 -14.42
CA VAL A 198 1.79 -17.60 -14.25
C VAL A 198 2.97 -17.65 -15.22
N SER A 199 2.82 -17.18 -16.47
CA SER A 199 3.89 -17.19 -17.50
C SER A 199 5.09 -16.31 -17.12
N VAL A 200 4.93 -15.34 -16.21
CA VAL A 200 6.04 -14.51 -15.72
C VAL A 200 7.19 -15.35 -15.15
N GLY A 201 6.88 -16.45 -14.48
CA GLY A 201 7.85 -17.38 -13.90
C GLY A 201 8.26 -18.55 -14.83
N GLU A 202 7.93 -18.49 -16.11
CA GLU A 202 8.06 -19.65 -17.01
C GLU A 202 9.50 -20.16 -17.19
N GLY A 203 10.50 -19.30 -17.09
CA GLY A 203 11.92 -19.66 -17.15
C GLY A 203 12.51 -20.15 -15.82
N ILE A 204 11.77 -20.14 -14.72
CA ILE A 204 12.25 -20.52 -13.40
C ILE A 204 11.91 -21.99 -13.14
N GLN A 205 12.90 -22.73 -12.63
CA GLN A 205 12.69 -24.12 -12.26
C GLN A 205 11.82 -24.21 -11.00
N PRO A 206 10.88 -25.16 -10.92
CA PRO A 206 10.12 -25.36 -9.69
C PRO A 206 11.04 -25.72 -8.53
N LEU A 207 10.57 -25.51 -7.30
CA LEU A 207 11.29 -25.93 -6.11
C LEU A 207 11.67 -27.40 -6.20
N ASN A 208 12.91 -27.71 -5.85
CA ASN A 208 13.38 -29.10 -5.74
C ASN A 208 12.73 -29.76 -4.54
N SER A 209 11.64 -30.50 -4.78
CA SER A 209 10.87 -31.19 -3.74
C SER A 209 11.71 -32.24 -3.02
N SER A 210 12.59 -32.96 -3.70
CA SER A 210 13.46 -33.99 -3.07
C SER A 210 14.37 -33.35 -2.01
N ARG A 211 14.94 -32.19 -2.30
CA ARG A 211 15.76 -31.46 -1.32
C ARG A 211 14.94 -30.96 -0.13
N LEU A 212 13.72 -30.51 -0.37
CA LEU A 212 12.83 -30.07 0.71
C LEU A 212 12.40 -31.27 1.57
N ASP A 213 12.12 -32.40 0.94
CA ASP A 213 11.74 -33.64 1.65
C ASP A 213 12.92 -34.18 2.48
N GLU A 214 14.14 -34.11 1.97
CA GLU A 214 15.34 -34.42 2.75
C GLU A 214 15.45 -33.55 4.01
N LEU A 215 15.28 -32.23 3.87
CA LEU A 215 15.27 -31.30 5.01
C LEU A 215 14.13 -31.60 5.99
N ARG A 216 12.96 -31.98 5.47
CA ARG A 216 11.78 -32.35 6.27
C ARG A 216 12.01 -33.64 7.05
N ASN A 217 12.58 -34.65 6.41
CA ASN A 217 12.89 -35.94 7.04
C ASN A 217 13.98 -35.84 8.11
N ASN A 218 14.83 -34.82 8.01
CA ASN A 218 15.88 -34.54 8.99
C ASN A 218 15.45 -33.52 10.07
N LEU A 219 14.14 -33.19 10.18
CA LEU A 219 13.66 -32.37 11.26
C LEU A 219 13.82 -33.09 12.59
N HIS A 220 14.50 -32.43 13.52
CA HIS A 220 14.56 -32.86 14.92
C HIS A 220 13.26 -32.52 15.66
N ASP A 221 13.19 -32.84 16.95
CA ASP A 221 12.07 -32.44 17.79
C ASP A 221 11.89 -30.90 17.74
N CYS A 222 10.63 -30.50 17.58
CA CYS A 222 10.30 -29.06 17.47
C CYS A 222 10.56 -28.40 18.82
N PRO A 223 11.43 -27.38 18.87
CA PRO A 223 11.68 -26.63 20.11
C PRO A 223 10.42 -26.02 20.70
N ASP A 224 10.26 -26.06 22.00
CA ASP A 224 9.09 -25.55 22.75
C ASP A 224 8.77 -24.10 22.40
N ARG A 225 9.78 -23.28 22.11
CA ARG A 225 9.60 -21.88 21.71
C ARG A 225 8.78 -21.69 20.44
N TYR A 226 8.66 -22.71 19.58
CA TYR A 226 7.86 -22.68 18.35
C TYR A 226 6.47 -23.29 18.54
N ILE A 227 6.20 -23.86 19.71
CA ILE A 227 4.87 -24.39 20.03
C ILE A 227 3.95 -23.23 20.38
N ILE A 228 2.87 -23.11 19.63
CA ILE A 228 1.88 -22.06 19.82
C ILE A 228 0.89 -22.49 20.90
N SER A 229 0.56 -21.60 21.84
CA SER A 229 -0.45 -21.87 22.84
C SER A 229 -1.87 -21.68 22.29
N GLU A 230 -2.80 -22.43 22.82
CA GLU A 230 -4.23 -22.31 22.49
C GLU A 230 -4.75 -20.88 22.73
N TYR A 231 -4.30 -20.22 23.82
CA TYR A 231 -4.64 -18.82 24.09
C TYR A 231 -4.16 -17.87 23.01
N ALA A 232 -2.96 -18.07 22.44
CA ALA A 232 -2.45 -17.25 21.35
C ALA A 232 -3.32 -17.40 20.10
N VAL A 233 -3.79 -18.61 19.78
CA VAL A 233 -4.69 -18.87 18.67
C VAL A 233 -6.08 -18.27 18.93
N TYR A 234 -6.63 -18.45 20.12
CA TYR A 234 -7.87 -17.78 20.53
C TYR A 234 -7.79 -16.26 20.32
N TYR A 235 -6.71 -15.65 20.83
CA TYR A 235 -6.50 -14.21 20.68
C TYR A 235 -6.43 -13.79 19.20
N ALA A 236 -5.68 -14.51 18.38
CA ALA A 236 -5.57 -14.24 16.94
C ALA A 236 -6.93 -14.33 16.22
N LEU A 237 -7.72 -15.37 16.53
CA LEU A 237 -9.07 -15.53 15.99
C LEU A 237 -10.01 -14.39 16.44
N SER A 238 -9.98 -14.04 17.74
CA SER A 238 -10.82 -12.98 18.31
C SER A 238 -10.51 -11.58 17.77
N GLN A 239 -9.29 -11.33 17.29
CA GLN A 239 -8.87 -10.06 16.70
C GLN A 239 -9.09 -9.96 15.18
N LEU A 240 -9.67 -11.00 14.56
CA LEU A 240 -9.94 -10.97 13.13
C LEU A 240 -10.86 -9.80 12.74
N ASN A 241 -10.46 -9.07 11.69
CA ASN A 241 -11.28 -8.00 11.14
C ASN A 241 -12.38 -8.59 10.23
N VAL A 242 -13.62 -8.49 10.67
CA VAL A 242 -14.81 -9.03 9.99
C VAL A 242 -15.09 -8.41 8.62
N SER A 243 -14.54 -7.22 8.34
CA SER A 243 -14.73 -6.54 7.05
C SER A 243 -13.72 -6.95 5.97
N LYS A 244 -12.74 -7.79 6.28
CA LYS A 244 -11.78 -8.30 5.30
C LYS A 244 -12.40 -9.33 4.37
N SER A 245 -11.90 -9.36 3.13
CA SER A 245 -12.34 -10.29 2.11
C SER A 245 -12.10 -11.75 2.53
N THR A 246 -13.09 -12.58 2.28
CA THR A 246 -13.04 -14.03 2.47
C THR A 246 -11.98 -14.67 1.58
N GLY A 247 -11.28 -15.65 2.08
CA GLY A 247 -10.33 -16.46 1.30
C GLY A 247 -11.01 -17.31 0.21
N PRO A 248 -10.22 -18.10 -0.53
CA PRO A 248 -10.76 -19.06 -1.51
C PRO A 248 -11.55 -20.20 -0.85
N ASP A 249 -11.33 -20.43 0.44
CA ASP A 249 -12.05 -21.37 1.30
C ASP A 249 -13.47 -20.92 1.68
N LEU A 250 -13.86 -19.70 1.33
CA LEU A 250 -15.16 -19.10 1.62
C LEU A 250 -15.51 -19.04 3.13
N ILE A 251 -14.52 -19.13 4.01
CA ILE A 251 -14.71 -18.99 5.46
C ILE A 251 -14.66 -17.51 5.83
N GLU A 252 -15.76 -16.97 6.30
CA GLU A 252 -15.87 -15.58 6.70
C GLU A 252 -15.16 -15.31 8.03
N ASN A 253 -14.42 -14.19 8.12
CA ASN A 253 -13.78 -13.78 9.36
C ASN A 253 -14.78 -13.56 10.51
N LYS A 254 -16.03 -13.18 10.20
CA LYS A 254 -17.09 -13.06 11.20
C LYS A 254 -17.36 -14.41 11.87
N LEU A 255 -17.39 -15.50 11.10
CA LEU A 255 -17.59 -16.84 11.62
C LEU A 255 -16.44 -17.28 12.53
N LEU A 256 -15.19 -17.16 12.03
CA LEU A 256 -13.99 -17.51 12.82
C LEU A 256 -13.88 -16.71 14.12
N LYS A 257 -14.23 -15.43 14.08
CA LYS A 257 -14.17 -14.55 15.25
C LYS A 257 -15.18 -14.93 16.31
N ASN A 258 -16.44 -15.19 15.93
CA ASN A 258 -17.49 -15.54 16.88
C ASN A 258 -17.30 -16.95 17.45
N LEU A 259 -16.67 -17.84 16.69
CA LEU A 259 -16.38 -19.22 17.11
C LEU A 259 -14.97 -19.38 17.70
N ALA A 260 -14.26 -18.27 18.01
CA ALA A 260 -12.87 -18.30 18.45
C ALA A 260 -12.62 -19.21 19.65
N VAL A 261 -13.55 -19.27 20.61
CA VAL A 261 -13.45 -20.11 21.83
C VAL A 261 -13.43 -21.59 21.46
N VAL A 262 -14.36 -22.03 20.64
CA VAL A 262 -14.49 -23.46 20.30
C VAL A 262 -13.51 -23.93 19.21
N LEU A 263 -12.99 -23.00 18.40
CA LEU A 263 -12.01 -23.27 17.35
C LEU A 263 -10.56 -23.16 17.83
N ALA A 264 -10.28 -22.59 18.98
CA ALA A 264 -8.92 -22.34 19.45
C ALA A 264 -8.10 -23.65 19.56
N ALA A 265 -8.64 -24.67 20.21
CA ALA A 265 -7.95 -25.96 20.40
C ALA A 265 -7.70 -26.70 19.07
N PRO A 266 -8.71 -26.96 18.19
CA PRO A 266 -8.45 -27.70 16.94
C PRO A 266 -7.56 -26.91 15.97
N VAL A 267 -7.68 -25.58 15.90
CA VAL A 267 -6.80 -24.75 15.06
C VAL A 267 -5.39 -24.71 15.62
N CYS A 268 -5.22 -24.68 16.95
CA CYS A 268 -3.92 -24.74 17.61
C CYS A 268 -3.21 -26.07 17.31
N SER A 269 -3.92 -27.19 17.42
CA SER A 269 -3.39 -28.51 17.06
C SER A 269 -2.91 -28.54 15.61
N LEU A 270 -3.74 -28.06 14.66
CA LEU A 270 -3.39 -28.04 13.24
C LEU A 270 -2.15 -27.15 12.96
N ILE A 271 -2.08 -25.94 13.57
CA ILE A 271 -0.92 -25.08 13.40
C ILE A 271 0.35 -25.74 13.95
N ASN A 272 0.28 -26.29 15.16
CA ASN A 272 1.43 -26.95 15.78
C ASN A 272 1.85 -28.22 15.02
N CYS A 273 0.91 -29.00 14.51
CA CYS A 273 1.21 -30.13 13.63
C CYS A 273 1.94 -29.65 12.36
N SER A 274 1.45 -28.59 11.72
CA SER A 274 2.07 -27.99 10.54
C SER A 274 3.51 -27.50 10.82
N ILE A 275 3.77 -26.92 11.99
CA ILE A 275 5.12 -26.47 12.38
C ILE A 275 6.05 -27.66 12.64
N ARG A 276 5.59 -28.67 13.39
CA ARG A 276 6.37 -29.83 13.74
C ARG A 276 6.76 -30.66 12.52
N SER A 277 5.81 -30.93 11.64
CA SER A 277 6.03 -31.69 10.41
C SER A 277 6.71 -30.91 9.30
N GLY A 278 6.73 -29.56 9.37
CA GLY A 278 7.18 -28.72 8.27
C GLY A 278 6.28 -28.82 7.03
N VAL A 279 5.02 -29.24 7.20
CA VAL A 279 4.04 -29.40 6.12
C VAL A 279 2.95 -28.35 6.25
N VAL A 280 2.74 -27.58 5.19
CA VAL A 280 1.62 -26.63 5.10
C VAL A 280 0.46 -27.32 4.37
N PRO A 281 -0.75 -27.36 4.95
CA PRO A 281 -1.92 -27.94 4.32
C PRO A 281 -2.22 -27.34 2.95
N SER A 282 -2.65 -28.17 2.00
CA SER A 282 -2.97 -27.74 0.62
C SER A 282 -4.06 -26.67 0.57
N GLN A 283 -5.02 -26.69 1.49
CA GLN A 283 -6.05 -25.66 1.64
C GLN A 283 -5.44 -24.27 1.88
N TRP A 284 -4.30 -24.17 2.57
CA TRP A 284 -3.63 -22.91 2.88
C TRP A 284 -2.77 -22.38 1.73
N LYS A 285 -2.42 -23.26 0.77
CA LYS A 285 -1.58 -22.92 -0.40
C LYS A 285 -2.38 -22.31 -1.55
N ARG A 286 -3.71 -22.39 -1.54
CA ARG A 286 -4.56 -21.85 -2.58
C ARG A 286 -4.83 -20.36 -2.37
N SER A 287 -4.77 -19.55 -3.42
CA SER A 287 -5.05 -18.12 -3.35
C SER A 287 -6.02 -17.65 -4.44
N ARG A 288 -6.87 -16.68 -4.07
CA ARG A 288 -7.67 -15.92 -5.01
C ARG A 288 -6.98 -14.61 -5.32
N VAL A 289 -6.64 -14.38 -6.58
CA VAL A 289 -6.03 -13.12 -7.01
C VAL A 289 -7.11 -12.10 -7.34
N THR A 290 -7.00 -10.93 -6.71
CA THR A 290 -7.83 -9.75 -7.00
C THR A 290 -6.95 -8.67 -7.60
N LEU A 291 -7.40 -8.08 -8.69
CA LEU A 291 -6.64 -7.09 -9.45
C LEU A 291 -6.92 -5.69 -8.93
N ILE A 292 -5.85 -4.93 -8.67
CA ILE A 292 -5.94 -3.50 -8.35
C ILE A 292 -5.32 -2.72 -9.51
N PRO A 293 -6.08 -1.86 -10.19
CA PRO A 293 -5.54 -1.02 -11.26
C PRO A 293 -4.60 0.04 -10.68
N LYS A 294 -3.43 0.20 -11.27
CA LYS A 294 -2.46 1.25 -10.94
C LYS A 294 -2.89 2.61 -11.50
N CYS A 295 -3.57 2.61 -12.64
CA CYS A 295 -4.19 3.76 -13.28
C CYS A 295 -5.69 3.49 -13.54
N SER A 296 -6.48 4.52 -13.84
CA SER A 296 -7.91 4.35 -14.11
C SER A 296 -8.33 5.27 -15.25
N PRO A 297 -8.86 4.69 -16.37
CA PRO A 297 -8.99 3.25 -16.62
C PRO A 297 -7.62 2.55 -16.78
N ALA A 298 -7.56 1.23 -16.55
CA ALA A 298 -6.42 0.39 -16.89
C ALA A 298 -6.53 0.02 -18.39
N HIS A 299 -5.39 -0.02 -19.09
CA HIS A 299 -5.34 -0.33 -20.51
C HIS A 299 -4.52 -1.58 -20.81
N CYS A 300 -3.47 -1.84 -20.04
CA CYS A 300 -2.52 -2.91 -20.29
C CYS A 300 -2.46 -3.87 -19.10
N ILE A 301 -2.57 -5.18 -19.37
CA ILE A 301 -2.53 -6.23 -18.34
C ILE A 301 -1.14 -6.30 -17.71
N GLU A 302 -0.08 -6.15 -18.52
CA GLU A 302 1.30 -6.30 -18.06
C GLU A 302 1.73 -5.20 -17.07
N SER A 303 1.35 -3.95 -17.36
CA SER A 303 1.86 -2.76 -16.66
C SER A 303 0.89 -2.18 -15.65
N ASP A 304 -0.42 -2.22 -15.93
CA ASP A 304 -1.40 -1.41 -15.23
C ASP A 304 -2.12 -2.14 -14.08
N LEU A 305 -1.93 -3.45 -13.99
CA LEU A 305 -2.56 -4.27 -12.95
C LEU A 305 -1.57 -4.66 -11.85
N ARG A 306 -2.05 -4.66 -10.61
CA ARG A 306 -1.35 -5.21 -9.45
C ARG A 306 -2.15 -6.41 -8.93
N PRO A 307 -1.63 -7.64 -9.03
CA PRO A 307 -2.28 -8.82 -8.49
C PRO A 307 -2.13 -8.84 -6.97
N ILE A 308 -3.23 -8.95 -6.24
CA ILE A 308 -3.22 -9.13 -4.78
C ILE A 308 -3.78 -10.51 -4.46
N SER A 309 -2.96 -11.34 -3.85
CA SER A 309 -3.33 -12.69 -3.43
C SER A 309 -4.10 -12.66 -2.11
N ILE A 310 -5.29 -13.20 -2.12
CA ILE A 310 -6.12 -13.39 -0.92
C ILE A 310 -6.03 -14.87 -0.55
N THR A 311 -5.36 -15.16 0.56
CA THR A 311 -5.21 -16.49 1.14
C THR A 311 -6.25 -16.75 2.22
N PRO A 312 -6.51 -18.01 2.65
CA PRO A 312 -7.35 -18.36 3.78
C PRO A 312 -6.97 -17.63 5.05
N SER A 313 -7.95 -17.31 5.88
CA SER A 313 -7.69 -16.58 7.13
C SER A 313 -6.89 -17.42 8.13
N LEU A 314 -7.10 -18.73 8.18
CA LEU A 314 -6.30 -19.65 9.02
C LEU A 314 -4.83 -19.71 8.56
N ALA A 315 -4.58 -19.69 7.25
CA ALA A 315 -3.22 -19.59 6.72
C ALA A 315 -2.52 -18.30 7.19
N LYS A 316 -3.23 -17.14 7.17
CA LYS A 316 -2.68 -15.87 7.66
C LYS A 316 -2.36 -15.89 9.15
N ILE A 317 -3.18 -16.58 9.96
CA ILE A 317 -2.91 -16.75 11.39
C ILE A 317 -1.63 -17.58 11.56
N ALA A 318 -1.49 -18.71 10.85
CA ALA A 318 -0.26 -19.51 10.88
C ALA A 318 0.96 -18.68 10.43
N GLU A 319 0.85 -17.95 9.32
CA GLU A 319 1.90 -17.02 8.86
C GLU A 319 2.31 -16.02 9.95
N THR A 320 1.35 -15.48 10.72
CA THR A 320 1.65 -14.49 11.78
C THR A 320 2.60 -15.07 12.83
N PHE A 321 2.40 -16.32 13.22
CA PHE A 321 3.27 -16.96 14.19
C PHE A 321 4.65 -17.30 13.61
N ILE A 322 4.67 -17.90 12.41
CA ILE A 322 5.92 -18.28 11.75
C ILE A 322 6.79 -17.08 11.44
N PHE A 323 6.22 -16.02 10.86
CA PHE A 323 7.00 -14.86 10.48
C PHE A 323 7.38 -13.97 11.67
N LYS A 324 6.78 -14.15 12.84
CA LYS A 324 7.30 -13.61 14.09
C LYS A 324 8.65 -14.26 14.43
N PHE A 325 8.75 -15.59 14.42
CA PHE A 325 10.01 -16.32 14.66
C PHE A 325 11.05 -16.04 13.58
N PHE A 326 10.61 -15.91 12.33
CA PHE A 326 11.44 -15.52 11.21
C PHE A 326 12.09 -14.14 11.45
N ASP A 327 11.30 -13.14 11.83
CA ASP A 327 11.79 -11.79 12.08
C ASP A 327 12.70 -11.73 13.33
N GLU A 328 12.42 -12.50 14.38
CA GLU A 328 13.29 -12.63 15.57
C GLU A 328 14.70 -13.10 15.18
N HIS A 329 14.81 -14.05 14.25
CA HIS A 329 16.11 -14.51 13.74
C HIS A 329 16.75 -13.51 12.78
N PHE A 330 15.99 -13.01 11.82
CA PHE A 330 16.54 -12.27 10.68
C PHE A 330 16.84 -10.80 10.94
N ASN A 331 16.18 -10.17 11.94
CA ASN A 331 16.34 -8.73 12.19
C ASN A 331 17.79 -8.29 12.45
N SER A 332 18.63 -9.14 13.05
CA SER A 332 20.05 -8.86 13.27
C SER A 332 20.92 -9.02 12.01
N LEU A 333 20.43 -9.75 11.00
CA LEU A 333 21.12 -10.07 9.77
C LEU A 333 20.73 -9.15 8.61
N VAL A 334 19.68 -8.32 8.80
CA VAL A 334 19.20 -7.43 7.74
C VAL A 334 20.23 -6.35 7.44
N ASP A 335 20.53 -6.16 6.15
CA ASP A 335 21.38 -5.08 5.67
C ASP A 335 20.97 -3.73 6.29
N ALA A 336 21.98 -3.01 6.80
CA ALA A 336 21.81 -1.69 7.42
C ALA A 336 21.17 -0.66 6.46
N ASN A 337 21.28 -0.89 5.16
CA ASN A 337 20.72 -0.05 4.10
C ASN A 337 19.33 -0.47 3.63
N GLN A 338 18.77 -1.59 4.14
CA GLN A 338 17.38 -2.00 3.86
C GLN A 338 16.42 -1.30 4.82
N PHE A 339 15.54 -0.44 4.29
CA PHE A 339 14.58 0.32 5.08
C PHE A 339 13.14 -0.20 4.95
N GLY A 340 12.85 -0.95 3.89
CA GLY A 340 11.52 -1.48 3.63
C GLY A 340 11.21 -2.74 4.44
N CYS A 341 9.99 -2.87 4.93
CA CYS A 341 9.50 -4.03 5.70
C CYS A 341 10.43 -4.44 6.87
N THR A 342 11.12 -3.48 7.47
CA THR A 342 12.03 -3.67 8.60
C THR A 342 11.54 -2.86 9.78
N SER A 343 11.50 -3.48 10.96
CA SER A 343 11.03 -2.83 12.19
C SER A 343 11.84 -1.57 12.51
N ASN A 344 11.18 -0.54 13.01
CA ASN A 344 11.76 0.75 13.38
C ASN A 344 12.43 1.53 12.23
N ARG A 345 12.21 1.15 10.97
CA ARG A 345 12.68 1.84 9.76
C ARG A 345 11.49 2.37 8.96
N SER A 346 11.70 3.44 8.20
CA SER A 346 10.64 4.10 7.43
C SER A 346 11.16 4.69 6.12
N THR A 347 10.24 5.07 5.23
CA THR A 347 10.57 5.84 4.01
C THR A 347 11.30 7.14 4.34
N THR A 348 10.90 7.83 5.41
CA THR A 348 11.54 9.07 5.88
C THR A 348 13.00 8.82 6.29
N HIS A 349 13.27 7.72 7.00
CA HIS A 349 14.65 7.36 7.40
C HIS A 349 15.53 7.06 6.18
N ALA A 350 15.00 6.29 5.20
CA ALA A 350 15.72 6.02 3.95
C ALA A 350 16.06 7.32 3.21
N LEU A 351 15.06 8.20 3.06
CA LEU A 351 15.23 9.48 2.39
C LEU A 351 16.21 10.41 3.11
N ILE A 352 16.18 10.47 4.45
CA ILE A 352 17.14 11.26 5.23
C ILE A 352 18.57 10.75 5.00
N LYS A 353 18.79 9.43 5.11
CA LYS A 353 20.13 8.84 4.89
C LYS A 353 20.65 9.18 3.51
N PHE A 354 19.85 8.94 2.49
CA PHE A 354 20.25 9.11 1.10
C PHE A 354 20.44 10.59 0.74
N SER A 355 19.50 11.46 1.13
CA SER A 355 19.62 12.90 0.88
C SER A 355 20.82 13.51 1.63
N HIS A 356 21.09 13.11 2.88
CA HIS A 356 22.24 13.59 3.62
C HIS A 356 23.54 13.29 2.87
N HIS A 357 23.73 12.07 2.36
CA HIS A 357 24.88 11.72 1.54
C HIS A 357 25.02 12.62 0.29
N ILE A 358 23.92 12.79 -0.46
CA ILE A 358 23.90 13.61 -1.68
C ILE A 358 24.20 15.08 -1.38
N PHE A 359 23.58 15.67 -0.34
CA PHE A 359 23.80 17.05 0.03
C PHE A 359 25.22 17.30 0.54
N THR A 360 25.78 16.37 1.32
CA THR A 360 27.20 16.43 1.76
C THR A 360 28.14 16.38 0.57
N ALA A 361 27.91 15.46 -0.37
CA ALA A 361 28.71 15.39 -1.60
C ALA A 361 28.61 16.66 -2.45
N SER A 362 27.42 17.28 -2.51
CA SER A 362 27.19 18.51 -3.28
C SER A 362 27.79 19.78 -2.65
N ASP A 363 28.33 19.70 -1.45
CA ASP A 363 28.97 20.84 -0.77
C ASP A 363 30.33 21.20 -1.43
N THR A 364 30.90 20.26 -2.18
CA THR A 364 32.07 20.48 -3.04
C THR A 364 31.55 20.61 -4.49
N SER A 365 31.65 21.81 -5.07
CA SER A 365 31.17 22.11 -6.42
C SER A 365 31.86 21.35 -7.54
N ALA A 366 33.06 20.83 -7.29
CA ALA A 366 33.85 20.02 -8.23
C ALA A 366 33.26 18.59 -8.39
N ASN A 367 32.46 18.12 -7.45
CA ASN A 367 31.94 16.76 -7.50
C ASN A 367 30.86 16.59 -8.57
N PHE A 368 30.98 15.49 -9.30
CA PHE A 368 29.90 14.89 -10.09
C PHE A 368 29.16 13.88 -9.21
N ILE A 369 27.89 14.03 -9.09
CA ILE A 369 27.05 13.09 -8.35
C ILE A 369 26.13 12.44 -9.38
N ARG A 370 26.22 11.13 -9.50
CA ARG A 370 25.38 10.31 -10.38
C ARG A 370 24.50 9.43 -9.50
N ILE A 371 23.19 9.53 -9.66
CA ILE A 371 22.22 8.82 -8.84
C ILE A 371 21.46 7.87 -9.75
N LEU A 372 21.56 6.58 -9.49
CA LEU A 372 20.87 5.51 -10.21
C LEU A 372 19.69 5.02 -9.37
N PHE A 373 18.50 5.02 -9.96
CA PHE A 373 17.27 4.46 -9.40
C PHE A 373 16.93 3.17 -10.15
N ILE A 374 17.04 2.05 -9.47
CA ILE A 374 16.90 0.72 -10.02
C ILE A 374 15.50 0.21 -9.79
N ASP A 375 14.81 -0.24 -10.85
CA ASP A 375 13.51 -0.90 -10.79
C ASP A 375 13.67 -2.36 -11.22
N PHE A 376 13.20 -3.30 -10.40
CA PHE A 376 13.18 -4.72 -10.75
C PHE A 376 11.88 -5.09 -11.46
N THR A 377 11.97 -5.88 -12.49
CA THR A 377 10.80 -6.40 -13.21
C THR A 377 10.09 -7.44 -12.36
N LYS A 378 8.84 -7.15 -11.97
CA LYS A 378 7.97 -8.11 -11.23
C LYS A 378 8.69 -8.86 -10.10
N ALA A 379 9.41 -8.12 -9.27
CA ALA A 379 10.32 -8.61 -8.25
C ALA A 379 9.75 -9.74 -7.37
N PHE A 380 8.49 -9.60 -6.94
CA PHE A 380 7.84 -10.63 -6.12
C PHE A 380 7.43 -11.88 -6.90
N ASP A 381 7.13 -11.74 -8.19
CA ASP A 381 6.65 -12.84 -9.01
C ASP A 381 7.83 -13.71 -9.55
N LEU A 382 9.05 -13.13 -9.59
CA LEU A 382 10.26 -13.78 -10.08
C LEU A 382 11.13 -14.40 -8.97
N ILE A 383 10.68 -14.46 -7.72
CA ILE A 383 11.46 -15.10 -6.65
C ILE A 383 11.63 -16.60 -6.99
N ASP A 384 12.87 -17.00 -7.22
CA ASP A 384 13.24 -18.41 -7.41
C ASP A 384 13.27 -19.11 -6.04
N HIS A 385 12.44 -20.14 -5.90
CA HIS A 385 12.30 -20.85 -4.64
C HIS A 385 13.56 -21.64 -4.26
N ASN A 386 14.34 -22.13 -5.24
CA ASN A 386 15.59 -22.84 -4.97
C ASN A 386 16.68 -21.88 -4.46
N VAL A 387 16.76 -20.67 -5.07
CA VAL A 387 17.66 -19.62 -4.60
C VAL A 387 17.25 -19.14 -3.21
N LEU A 388 15.95 -18.94 -2.97
CA LEU A 388 15.44 -18.55 -1.64
C LEU A 388 15.78 -19.59 -0.59
N LEU A 389 15.56 -20.89 -0.87
CA LEU A 389 15.91 -21.98 0.03
C LEU A 389 17.41 -21.95 0.37
N GLN A 390 18.27 -21.78 -0.65
CA GLN A 390 19.72 -21.73 -0.40
C GLN A 390 20.09 -20.55 0.51
N LYS A 391 19.51 -19.36 0.27
CA LYS A 391 19.76 -18.19 1.12
C LYS A 391 19.25 -18.37 2.55
N LEU A 392 18.10 -19.00 2.76
CA LEU A 392 17.60 -19.31 4.11
C LEU A 392 18.61 -20.22 4.85
N LEU A 393 19.18 -21.21 4.16
CA LEU A 393 20.22 -22.09 4.72
C LEU A 393 21.52 -21.32 4.99
N ASP A 394 21.98 -20.49 4.08
CA ASP A 394 23.20 -19.67 4.20
C ASP A 394 23.10 -18.67 5.38
N TYR A 395 21.91 -18.15 5.67
CA TYR A 395 21.64 -17.32 6.85
C TYR A 395 21.34 -18.10 8.13
N ASN A 396 21.52 -19.44 8.11
CA ASN A 396 21.31 -20.34 9.25
C ASN A 396 19.91 -20.19 9.89
N PHE A 397 18.88 -20.02 9.08
CA PHE A 397 17.52 -20.00 9.62
C PHE A 397 17.19 -21.32 10.33
N PRO A 398 16.40 -21.26 11.43
CA PRO A 398 15.94 -22.47 12.10
C PRO A 398 15.23 -23.41 11.12
N GLN A 399 15.57 -24.70 11.17
CA GLN A 399 15.16 -25.68 10.18
C GLN A 399 13.63 -25.77 10.04
N HIS A 400 12.87 -25.78 11.16
CA HIS A 400 11.40 -25.80 11.13
C HIS A 400 10.81 -24.58 10.42
N ILE A 401 11.38 -23.38 10.63
CA ILE A 401 10.93 -22.15 10.00
C ILE A 401 11.26 -22.15 8.50
N THR A 402 12.46 -22.64 8.14
CA THR A 402 12.88 -22.81 6.74
C THR A 402 11.96 -23.77 5.99
N VAL A 403 11.79 -24.99 6.52
CA VAL A 403 10.98 -26.02 5.88
C VAL A 403 9.53 -25.60 5.76
N TRP A 404 8.95 -25.00 6.82
CA TRP A 404 7.59 -24.48 6.78
C TRP A 404 7.41 -23.39 5.72
N SER A 405 8.36 -22.41 5.67
CA SER A 405 8.30 -21.30 4.72
C SER A 405 8.38 -21.78 3.28
N MET A 406 9.24 -22.78 3.02
CA MET A 406 9.36 -23.38 1.69
C MET A 406 8.16 -24.26 1.34
N SER A 407 7.63 -25.03 2.30
CA SER A 407 6.39 -25.80 2.13
C SER A 407 5.20 -24.87 1.82
N PHE A 408 5.15 -23.66 2.37
CA PHE A 408 4.11 -22.68 2.04
C PHE A 408 4.19 -22.21 0.59
N LEU A 409 5.37 -22.18 -0.02
CA LEU A 409 5.59 -21.79 -1.41
C LEU A 409 5.49 -22.97 -2.39
N GLU A 410 5.70 -24.19 -1.93
CA GLU A 410 5.66 -25.42 -2.72
C GLU A 410 4.24 -25.71 -3.23
N ASN A 411 4.10 -26.04 -4.51
CA ASN A 411 2.83 -26.46 -5.12
C ASN A 411 1.65 -25.50 -4.86
N ARG A 412 1.92 -24.19 -4.81
CA ARG A 412 0.86 -23.18 -4.66
C ARG A 412 -0.04 -23.14 -5.87
N GLU A 413 -1.30 -22.81 -5.61
CA GLU A 413 -2.32 -22.64 -6.63
C GLU A 413 -2.96 -21.27 -6.56
N GLN A 414 -3.32 -20.74 -7.72
CA GLN A 414 -4.08 -19.51 -7.78
C GLN A 414 -5.17 -19.54 -8.86
N PHE A 415 -6.20 -18.72 -8.64
CA PHE A 415 -7.16 -18.34 -9.67
C PHE A 415 -7.43 -16.84 -9.58
N VAL A 416 -7.71 -16.23 -10.73
CA VAL A 416 -8.02 -14.80 -10.83
C VAL A 416 -9.52 -14.60 -10.81
N ARG A 417 -9.99 -13.60 -10.07
CA ARG A 417 -11.39 -13.20 -10.07
C ARG A 417 -11.55 -11.80 -10.63
N VAL A 418 -12.29 -11.68 -11.73
CA VAL A 418 -12.71 -10.41 -12.31
C VAL A 418 -14.23 -10.34 -12.24
N ALA A 419 -14.75 -9.34 -11.57
CA ALA A 419 -16.18 -9.22 -11.30
C ALA A 419 -16.76 -10.46 -10.58
N ALA A 420 -17.66 -11.18 -11.24
CA ALA A 420 -18.26 -12.41 -10.72
C ALA A 420 -17.65 -13.69 -11.33
N GLN A 421 -16.72 -13.56 -12.28
CA GLN A 421 -16.14 -14.68 -13.00
C GLN A 421 -14.80 -15.06 -12.37
N ASN A 422 -14.54 -16.35 -12.23
CA ASN A 422 -13.27 -16.92 -11.80
C ASN A 422 -12.60 -17.56 -13.01
N SER A 423 -11.28 -17.48 -13.06
CA SER A 423 -10.48 -18.29 -13.98
C SER A 423 -10.40 -19.74 -13.54
N SER A 424 -9.85 -20.59 -14.40
CA SER A 424 -9.28 -21.87 -14.04
C SER A 424 -8.19 -21.71 -12.96
N THR A 425 -7.98 -22.76 -12.14
CA THR A 425 -6.90 -22.78 -11.14
C THR A 425 -5.60 -23.23 -11.82
N LEU A 426 -4.52 -22.46 -11.62
CA LEU A 426 -3.19 -22.77 -12.15
C LEU A 426 -2.18 -22.88 -11.02
N LYS A 427 -1.16 -23.74 -11.23
CA LYS A 427 -0.04 -23.93 -10.29
C LYS A 427 1.05 -22.88 -10.55
N LEU A 428 1.69 -22.42 -9.47
CA LEU A 428 2.81 -21.50 -9.49
C LEU A 428 4.12 -22.26 -9.28
N LYS A 429 5.17 -21.88 -10.04
CA LYS A 429 6.52 -22.45 -9.94
C LYS A 429 7.48 -21.51 -9.22
N SER A 430 7.17 -20.24 -9.14
CA SER A 430 8.02 -19.18 -8.58
C SER A 430 7.19 -18.12 -7.88
N GLY A 431 7.87 -17.17 -7.29
CA GLY A 431 7.27 -15.98 -6.71
C GLY A 431 6.69 -16.19 -5.32
N CYS A 432 6.42 -15.08 -4.67
CA CYS A 432 5.73 -15.02 -3.38
C CYS A 432 4.39 -14.29 -3.53
N PRO A 433 3.31 -14.77 -2.89
CA PRO A 433 2.01 -14.16 -3.04
C PRO A 433 2.00 -12.73 -2.47
N GLN A 434 1.67 -11.75 -3.32
CA GLN A 434 1.54 -10.36 -2.91
C GLN A 434 0.32 -10.18 -2.01
N GLY A 435 0.52 -9.71 -0.77
CA GLY A 435 -0.55 -9.52 0.22
C GLY A 435 -0.55 -10.52 1.38
N THR A 436 0.44 -11.40 1.45
CA THR A 436 0.75 -12.26 2.61
C THR A 436 1.87 -11.64 3.45
N LEU A 437 2.10 -12.16 4.65
CA LEU A 437 3.23 -11.76 5.49
C LEU A 437 4.54 -12.36 4.96
N GLY A 438 4.49 -13.54 4.39
CA GLY A 438 5.64 -14.23 3.83
C GLY A 438 6.25 -13.52 2.63
N GLY A 439 5.45 -12.87 1.79
CA GLY A 439 5.95 -12.19 0.60
C GLY A 439 7.09 -11.20 0.88
N PRO A 440 6.85 -10.13 1.66
CA PRO A 440 7.89 -9.16 2.00
C PRO A 440 9.07 -9.73 2.76
N ASN A 441 8.85 -10.71 3.64
CA ASN A 441 9.91 -11.33 4.43
C ASN A 441 10.84 -12.19 3.58
N ASN A 442 10.30 -13.02 2.70
CA ASN A 442 11.07 -13.80 1.76
C ASN A 442 11.83 -12.89 0.76
N PHE A 443 11.21 -11.80 0.32
CA PHE A 443 11.88 -10.84 -0.56
C PHE A 443 13.05 -10.14 0.15
N LYS A 444 12.93 -9.79 1.45
CA LYS A 444 14.06 -9.26 2.23
C LYS A 444 15.25 -10.22 2.23
N VAL A 445 15.01 -11.52 2.40
CA VAL A 445 16.09 -12.53 2.34
C VAL A 445 16.70 -12.57 0.95
N MET A 446 15.87 -12.57 -0.10
CA MET A 446 16.35 -12.60 -1.49
C MET A 446 17.32 -11.46 -1.81
N ILE A 447 17.03 -10.24 -1.34
CA ILE A 447 17.81 -9.04 -1.69
C ILE A 447 18.86 -8.66 -0.62
N ASN A 448 18.95 -9.41 0.48
CA ASN A 448 19.78 -9.01 1.61
C ASN A 448 21.28 -8.98 1.27
N ASP A 449 21.76 -9.93 0.48
CA ASP A 449 23.17 -10.04 0.01
C ASP A 449 23.50 -9.08 -1.14
N LEU A 450 22.53 -8.36 -1.69
CA LEU A 450 22.79 -7.31 -2.66
C LEU A 450 23.36 -6.10 -1.93
N THR A 451 24.68 -5.95 -1.99
CA THR A 451 25.42 -4.83 -1.40
C THR A 451 26.26 -4.12 -2.46
N PHE A 452 26.54 -2.86 -2.25
CA PHE A 452 27.34 -2.05 -3.18
C PHE A 452 28.48 -1.37 -2.45
N SER A 453 29.59 -1.16 -3.14
CA SER A 453 30.72 -0.38 -2.65
C SER A 453 30.39 1.12 -2.57
N LEU A 454 29.47 1.59 -3.39
CA LEU A 454 28.94 2.96 -3.41
C LEU A 454 27.86 3.14 -2.34
N SER A 455 27.51 4.41 -2.06
CA SER A 455 26.42 4.72 -1.14
C SER A 455 25.07 4.31 -1.73
N TYR A 456 24.29 3.56 -0.98
CA TYR A 456 22.99 3.06 -1.44
C TYR A 456 21.96 2.97 -0.33
N ILE A 457 20.71 2.89 -0.74
CA ILE A 457 19.56 2.51 0.09
C ILE A 457 18.71 1.47 -0.66
N LYS A 458 18.06 0.61 0.10
CA LYS A 458 17.02 -0.33 -0.37
C LYS A 458 15.72 -0.08 0.38
N TYR A 459 14.62 -0.09 -0.33
CA TYR A 459 13.27 -0.08 0.27
C TYR A 459 12.41 -1.15 -0.39
N VAL A 460 12.52 -2.38 0.11
CA VAL A 460 12.06 -3.61 -0.51
C VAL A 460 12.77 -3.79 -1.86
N ASP A 461 12.07 -3.63 -2.98
CA ASP A 461 12.58 -3.71 -4.36
C ASP A 461 13.15 -2.37 -4.86
N ASP A 462 12.65 -1.23 -4.37
CA ASP A 462 13.19 0.08 -4.73
C ASP A 462 14.65 0.23 -4.23
N THR A 463 15.61 0.20 -5.14
CA THR A 463 17.04 0.34 -4.82
C THR A 463 17.59 1.60 -5.47
N SER A 464 18.37 2.38 -4.71
CA SER A 464 19.00 3.61 -5.22
C SER A 464 20.45 3.63 -4.82
N VAL A 465 21.32 3.95 -5.78
CA VAL A 465 22.79 4.01 -5.62
C VAL A 465 23.30 5.37 -6.05
N ALA A 466 24.25 5.94 -5.32
CA ALA A 466 24.87 7.22 -5.66
C ALA A 466 26.39 7.08 -5.74
N SER A 467 26.96 7.47 -6.89
CA SER A 467 28.38 7.69 -7.09
C SER A 467 28.71 9.16 -6.90
N VAL A 468 29.84 9.42 -6.28
CA VAL A 468 30.40 10.77 -6.09
C VAL A 468 31.85 10.75 -6.53
N SER A 469 32.21 11.54 -7.54
CA SER A 469 33.57 11.62 -8.07
C SER A 469 33.94 13.05 -8.47
N ALA A 470 35.21 13.42 -8.36
CA ALA A 470 35.73 14.65 -8.95
C ALA A 470 36.09 14.45 -10.44
N ASP A 471 36.18 13.20 -10.89
CA ASP A 471 36.48 12.85 -12.28
C ASP A 471 35.19 12.61 -13.06
N HIS A 472 35.03 13.31 -14.19
CA HIS A 472 33.91 13.14 -15.10
C HIS A 472 33.92 11.81 -15.87
N ASN A 473 35.07 11.13 -15.95
CA ASN A 473 35.25 9.82 -16.56
C ASN A 473 35.10 8.67 -15.56
N ASP A 474 34.58 8.94 -14.35
CA ASP A 474 34.38 7.91 -13.33
C ASP A 474 33.44 6.84 -13.83
N ILE A 475 33.92 5.59 -13.85
CA ILE A 475 33.19 4.40 -14.28
C ILE A 475 32.57 3.63 -13.11
N SER A 476 32.76 4.07 -11.86
CA SER A 476 32.36 3.33 -10.66
C SER A 476 30.87 2.93 -10.67
N LEU A 477 30.00 3.83 -11.16
CA LEU A 477 28.57 3.53 -11.24
C LEU A 477 28.24 2.53 -12.36
N GLN A 478 29.00 2.54 -13.48
CA GLN A 478 28.87 1.53 -14.53
C GLN A 478 29.32 0.16 -14.01
N THR A 479 30.48 0.09 -13.36
CA THR A 479 30.97 -1.15 -12.74
C THR A 479 29.95 -1.71 -11.74
N THR A 480 29.35 -0.83 -10.91
CA THR A 480 28.28 -1.22 -9.97
C THR A 480 27.04 -1.78 -10.71
N LEU A 481 26.68 -1.22 -11.85
CA LEU A 481 25.56 -1.69 -12.66
C LEU A 481 25.88 -3.05 -13.30
N ASP A 482 27.12 -3.27 -13.73
CA ASP A 482 27.58 -4.55 -14.27
C ASP A 482 27.59 -5.65 -13.20
N GLU A 483 28.10 -5.33 -12.00
CA GLU A 483 28.03 -6.22 -10.82
C GLU A 483 26.60 -6.57 -10.44
N LEU A 484 25.69 -5.59 -10.49
CA LEU A 484 24.26 -5.81 -10.27
C LEU A 484 23.67 -6.75 -11.32
N SER A 485 24.04 -6.62 -12.59
CA SER A 485 23.59 -7.52 -13.65
C SER A 485 24.03 -8.97 -13.39
N VAL A 486 25.28 -9.17 -12.98
CA VAL A 486 25.81 -10.49 -12.59
C VAL A 486 25.01 -11.06 -11.39
N TRP A 487 24.77 -10.22 -10.37
CA TRP A 487 23.97 -10.62 -9.21
C TRP A 487 22.53 -11.01 -9.61
N CYS A 488 21.91 -10.24 -10.50
CA CYS A 488 20.55 -10.51 -11.00
C CYS A 488 20.48 -11.87 -11.70
N ASN A 489 21.46 -12.17 -12.58
CA ASN A 489 21.53 -13.44 -13.28
C ASN A 489 21.66 -14.63 -12.30
N LYS A 490 22.51 -14.49 -11.27
CA LYS A 490 22.70 -15.52 -10.23
C LYS A 490 21.42 -15.75 -9.40
N ASN A 491 20.61 -14.71 -9.22
CA ASN A 491 19.42 -14.73 -8.35
C ASN A 491 18.10 -14.84 -9.11
N SER A 492 18.12 -15.11 -10.42
CA SER A 492 16.94 -15.20 -11.28
C SER A 492 16.10 -13.90 -11.28
N MET A 493 16.73 -12.76 -10.95
CA MET A 493 16.10 -11.44 -10.94
C MET A 493 16.33 -10.71 -12.27
N ARG A 494 15.47 -9.74 -12.60
CA ARG A 494 15.60 -8.95 -13.84
C ARG A 494 15.46 -7.46 -13.54
N ILE A 495 16.35 -6.65 -14.08
CA ILE A 495 16.27 -5.19 -14.01
C ILE A 495 15.31 -4.69 -15.11
N ASN A 496 14.49 -3.72 -14.78
CA ASN A 496 13.66 -3.03 -15.76
C ASN A 496 14.41 -1.81 -16.30
N VAL A 497 15.08 -1.97 -17.45
CA VAL A 497 15.88 -0.91 -18.07
C VAL A 497 15.05 0.35 -18.35
N ASN A 498 13.82 0.18 -18.82
CA ASN A 498 12.94 1.30 -19.19
C ASN A 498 12.50 2.14 -17.97
N LYS A 499 12.39 1.54 -16.78
CA LYS A 499 12.01 2.24 -15.55
C LYS A 499 13.21 2.65 -14.70
N THR A 500 14.36 2.02 -14.88
CA THR A 500 15.61 2.42 -14.26
C THR A 500 16.04 3.78 -14.83
N LYS A 501 16.39 4.74 -13.97
CA LYS A 501 16.68 6.11 -14.36
C LYS A 501 17.93 6.62 -13.66
N GLU A 502 18.62 7.56 -14.32
CA GLU A 502 19.77 8.28 -13.77
C GLU A 502 19.44 9.76 -13.57
N ILE A 503 19.87 10.34 -12.44
CA ILE A 503 19.97 11.79 -12.27
C ILE A 503 21.44 12.17 -12.18
N ARG A 504 21.86 13.22 -12.91
CA ARG A 504 23.20 13.80 -12.90
C ARG A 504 23.19 15.15 -12.21
N VAL A 505 23.98 15.30 -11.15
CA VAL A 505 24.10 16.53 -10.38
C VAL A 505 25.54 17.04 -10.45
N HIS A 506 25.72 18.29 -10.83
CA HIS A 506 27.01 18.99 -10.82
C HIS A 506 26.77 20.50 -10.73
N PHE A 507 27.53 21.19 -9.91
CA PHE A 507 27.42 22.64 -9.68
C PHE A 507 28.64 23.45 -10.15
N GLY A 508 29.65 22.81 -10.70
CA GLY A 508 30.82 23.47 -11.29
C GLY A 508 30.45 24.23 -12.58
N LYS A 509 31.11 25.35 -12.83
CA LYS A 509 30.85 26.22 -13.99
C LYS A 509 31.45 25.71 -15.31
N SER A 510 32.40 24.78 -15.25
CA SER A 510 33.30 24.45 -16.39
C SER A 510 32.96 23.16 -17.13
N VAL A 511 32.02 22.36 -16.71
CA VAL A 511 31.77 21.06 -17.32
C VAL A 511 30.30 20.89 -17.69
N ASP A 512 30.09 20.51 -18.94
CA ASP A 512 28.80 20.15 -19.48
C ASP A 512 28.39 18.73 -19.00
N LYS A 513 27.26 18.63 -18.30
CA LYS A 513 26.71 17.35 -17.80
C LYS A 513 26.42 16.36 -18.94
N SER A 514 26.26 16.84 -20.17
CA SER A 514 26.02 16.00 -21.36
C SER A 514 27.23 15.16 -21.76
N LYS A 515 28.43 15.56 -21.32
CA LYS A 515 29.69 14.86 -21.62
C LYS A 515 29.94 13.62 -20.77
N LEU A 516 29.15 13.42 -19.70
CA LEU A 516 29.24 12.20 -18.90
C LEU A 516 28.80 10.99 -19.74
N THR A 517 29.60 9.93 -19.72
CA THR A 517 29.29 8.68 -20.44
C THR A 517 27.95 8.12 -19.97
N PRO A 518 27.02 7.80 -20.88
CA PRO A 518 25.78 7.16 -20.52
C PRO A 518 26.02 5.81 -19.83
N LEU A 519 25.21 5.50 -18.82
CA LEU A 519 25.18 4.15 -18.25
C LEU A 519 24.48 3.21 -19.24
N VAL A 520 25.04 2.03 -19.41
CA VAL A 520 24.53 1.02 -20.34
C VAL A 520 24.25 -0.27 -19.58
N LEU A 521 23.08 -0.86 -19.78
CA LEU A 521 22.71 -2.16 -19.26
C LEU A 521 22.18 -3.03 -20.43
N ASP A 522 22.76 -4.21 -20.64
CA ASP A 522 22.40 -5.14 -21.72
C ASP A 522 22.38 -4.46 -23.10
N GLY A 523 23.32 -3.57 -23.37
CA GLY A 523 23.43 -2.82 -24.63
C GLY A 523 22.47 -1.64 -24.77
N VAL A 524 21.61 -1.38 -23.77
CA VAL A 524 20.63 -0.28 -23.79
C VAL A 524 21.09 0.83 -22.84
N ALA A 525 21.07 2.06 -23.32
CA ALA A 525 21.43 3.22 -22.49
C ALA A 525 20.33 3.53 -21.45
N ILE A 526 20.74 3.72 -20.18
CA ILE A 526 19.82 4.16 -19.12
C ILE A 526 19.43 5.62 -19.36
N GLU A 527 18.15 5.89 -19.29
CA GLU A 527 17.62 7.25 -19.46
C GLU A 527 18.05 8.17 -18.33
N THR A 528 18.67 9.31 -18.71
CA THR A 528 18.99 10.40 -17.79
C THR A 528 17.81 11.34 -17.68
N VAL A 529 17.32 11.59 -16.46
CA VAL A 529 16.18 12.46 -16.17
C VAL A 529 16.57 13.63 -15.29
N ASN A 530 15.84 14.75 -15.41
CA ASN A 530 16.07 15.93 -14.58
C ASN A 530 15.43 15.80 -13.17
N SER A 531 14.45 14.93 -13.02
CA SER A 531 13.81 14.67 -11.73
C SER A 531 13.28 13.24 -11.65
N PHE A 532 13.30 12.68 -10.46
CA PHE A 532 12.78 11.34 -10.16
C PHE A 532 12.03 11.32 -8.83
N LYS A 533 11.00 10.50 -8.74
CA LYS A 533 10.18 10.34 -7.54
C LYS A 533 10.63 9.14 -6.74
N LEU A 534 11.47 9.37 -5.74
CA LEU A 534 11.95 8.34 -4.82
C LEU A 534 11.05 8.29 -3.57
N LEU A 535 10.47 7.13 -3.27
CA LEU A 535 9.64 6.90 -2.08
C LEU A 535 8.61 8.02 -1.82
N GLY A 536 8.02 8.55 -2.89
CA GLY A 536 6.99 9.59 -2.79
C GLY A 536 7.50 11.03 -2.78
N VAL A 537 8.80 11.28 -2.69
CA VAL A 537 9.44 12.61 -2.73
C VAL A 537 10.20 12.80 -4.05
N TYR A 538 10.04 13.96 -4.68
CA TYR A 538 10.77 14.29 -5.91
C TYR A 538 12.15 14.86 -5.61
N PHE A 539 13.18 14.24 -6.18
CA PHE A 539 14.55 14.75 -6.29
C PHE A 539 14.76 15.29 -7.70
N ASN A 540 15.54 16.34 -7.83
CA ASN A 540 15.91 16.92 -9.13
C ASN A 540 17.42 17.18 -9.21
N SER A 541 17.91 17.38 -10.44
CA SER A 541 19.34 17.66 -10.73
C SER A 541 19.87 18.95 -10.11
N GLU A 542 18.99 19.83 -9.63
CA GLU A 542 19.35 21.09 -8.96
C GLU A 542 19.34 20.95 -7.42
N LEU A 543 18.91 19.80 -6.90
CA LEU A 543 18.71 19.53 -5.47
C LEU A 543 17.82 20.58 -4.79
N THR A 544 16.76 21.04 -5.48
CA THR A 544 15.75 21.96 -4.97
C THR A 544 14.43 21.24 -4.73
N TRP A 545 13.62 21.77 -3.82
CA TRP A 545 12.31 21.15 -3.49
C TRP A 545 11.15 21.70 -4.34
N LYS A 546 11.43 22.60 -5.30
CA LYS A 546 10.37 23.23 -6.09
C LYS A 546 9.44 22.21 -6.75
N HIS A 547 10.00 21.26 -7.50
CA HIS A 547 9.22 20.22 -8.19
C HIS A 547 8.37 19.39 -7.22
N HIS A 548 8.91 19.03 -6.05
CA HIS A 548 8.17 18.30 -5.02
C HIS A 548 7.01 19.11 -4.47
N ILE A 549 7.23 20.38 -4.14
CA ILE A 549 6.17 21.26 -3.60
C ILE A 549 5.08 21.50 -4.65
N ASP A 550 5.45 21.78 -5.90
CA ASP A 550 4.48 21.93 -7.00
C ASP A 550 3.62 20.66 -7.15
N TYR A 551 4.24 19.47 -7.07
CA TYR A 551 3.54 18.20 -7.14
C TYR A 551 2.53 18.01 -6.00
N ILE A 552 2.93 18.24 -4.74
CA ILE A 552 2.00 18.07 -3.60
C ILE A 552 0.88 19.09 -3.61
N LEU A 553 1.14 20.35 -4.00
CA LEU A 553 0.14 21.40 -4.13
C LEU A 553 -0.88 21.05 -5.23
N ASN A 554 -0.43 20.59 -6.39
CA ASN A 554 -1.31 20.13 -7.48
C ASN A 554 -2.16 18.93 -7.06
N LYS A 555 -1.59 18.00 -6.28
CA LYS A 555 -2.31 16.84 -5.78
C LYS A 555 -3.40 17.20 -4.79
N VAL A 556 -3.17 18.16 -3.91
CA VAL A 556 -4.16 18.62 -2.92
C VAL A 556 -5.19 19.56 -3.52
N ALA A 557 -4.85 20.35 -4.54
CA ALA A 557 -5.79 21.26 -5.21
C ALA A 557 -7.07 20.53 -5.67
N LYS A 558 -6.91 19.34 -6.26
CA LYS A 558 -8.04 18.47 -6.66
C LYS A 558 -8.88 17.98 -5.48
N ARG A 559 -8.31 17.90 -4.27
CA ARG A 559 -8.98 17.39 -3.06
C ARG A 559 -9.70 18.46 -2.26
N ILE A 560 -9.35 19.73 -2.43
CA ILE A 560 -10.06 20.87 -1.81
C ILE A 560 -11.54 20.87 -2.24
N TYR A 561 -11.83 20.41 -3.45
CA TYR A 561 -13.21 20.25 -3.92
C TYR A 561 -14.05 19.37 -3.00
N PHE A 562 -13.47 18.32 -2.40
CA PHE A 562 -14.19 17.46 -1.45
C PHE A 562 -14.61 18.23 -0.18
N ILE A 563 -13.74 19.10 0.34
CA ILE A 563 -14.05 19.96 1.49
C ILE A 563 -15.26 20.84 1.15
N TYR A 564 -15.23 21.46 -0.04
CA TYR A 564 -16.34 22.31 -0.51
C TYR A 564 -17.67 21.52 -0.63
N VAL A 565 -17.63 20.31 -1.19
CA VAL A 565 -18.81 19.45 -1.32
C VAL A 565 -19.37 19.07 0.05
N LEU A 566 -18.51 18.68 1.01
CA LEU A 566 -18.93 18.29 2.35
C LEU A 566 -19.58 19.43 3.13
N VAL A 567 -19.00 20.63 3.09
CA VAL A 567 -19.60 21.83 3.70
C VAL A 567 -20.96 22.13 3.07
N ARG A 568 -21.05 22.09 1.74
CA ARG A 568 -22.29 22.36 1.02
C ARG A 568 -23.40 21.34 1.30
N THR A 569 -23.03 20.09 1.57
CA THR A 569 -24.01 19.03 1.93
C THR A 569 -24.39 19.06 3.40
N GLY A 570 -23.83 19.98 4.19
CA GLY A 570 -24.18 20.18 5.61
C GLY A 570 -23.55 19.19 6.55
N VAL A 571 -22.40 18.59 6.18
CA VAL A 571 -21.58 17.81 7.11
C VAL A 571 -21.05 18.74 8.20
N LYS A 572 -21.03 18.26 9.46
CA LYS A 572 -20.56 19.07 10.60
C LYS A 572 -19.12 19.54 10.39
N PRO A 573 -18.79 20.78 10.76
CA PRO A 573 -17.45 21.34 10.59
C PRO A 573 -16.33 20.45 11.14
N ASP A 574 -16.49 19.88 12.32
CA ASP A 574 -15.48 19.01 12.97
C ASP A 574 -15.20 17.72 12.16
N ASP A 575 -16.24 17.21 11.49
CA ASP A 575 -16.10 16.05 10.61
C ASP A 575 -15.37 16.44 9.33
N VAL A 576 -15.65 17.63 8.79
CA VAL A 576 -14.94 18.15 7.63
C VAL A 576 -13.46 18.43 7.97
N VAL A 577 -13.16 18.95 9.17
CA VAL A 577 -11.77 19.09 9.67
C VAL A 577 -11.08 17.73 9.77
N SER A 578 -11.78 16.71 10.26
CA SER A 578 -11.24 15.33 10.31
C SER A 578 -10.90 14.82 8.89
N VAL A 579 -11.76 15.07 7.91
CA VAL A 579 -11.51 14.74 6.49
C VAL A 579 -10.32 15.54 5.94
N TYR A 580 -10.25 16.85 6.20
CA TYR A 580 -9.11 17.69 5.84
C TYR A 580 -7.79 17.09 6.35
N CYS A 581 -7.74 16.74 7.64
CA CYS A 581 -6.56 16.15 8.26
C CYS A 581 -6.14 14.84 7.58
N ALA A 582 -7.09 13.99 7.25
CA ALA A 582 -6.80 12.67 6.68
C ALA A 582 -6.41 12.70 5.19
N ILE A 583 -7.04 13.54 4.36
CA ILE A 583 -6.88 13.46 2.90
C ILE A 583 -6.07 14.61 2.28
N ILE A 584 -5.91 15.75 2.97
CA ILE A 584 -5.17 16.92 2.49
C ILE A 584 -3.91 17.10 3.31
N ARG A 585 -4.03 17.30 4.63
CA ARG A 585 -2.89 17.56 5.51
C ARG A 585 -1.85 16.44 5.48
N SER A 586 -2.30 15.19 5.44
CA SER A 586 -1.41 14.02 5.32
C SER A 586 -0.49 14.06 4.10
N ILE A 587 -0.92 14.67 2.98
CA ILE A 587 -0.07 14.86 1.80
C ILE A 587 0.92 16.00 2.01
N LEU A 588 0.49 17.09 2.62
CA LEU A 588 1.30 18.29 2.86
C LEU A 588 2.41 18.07 3.90
N GLU A 589 2.28 17.02 4.73
CA GLU A 589 3.24 16.70 5.79
C GLU A 589 4.05 15.43 5.52
N TYR A 590 3.75 14.66 4.46
CA TYR A 590 4.45 13.43 4.16
C TYR A 590 5.95 13.65 3.99
N ALA A 591 6.76 12.89 4.75
CA ALA A 591 8.22 12.97 4.76
C ALA A 591 8.78 14.39 4.98
N SER A 592 8.02 15.27 5.65
CA SER A 592 8.41 16.67 5.86
C SER A 592 9.79 16.88 6.51
N PRO A 593 10.32 16.01 7.38
CA PRO A 593 11.68 16.16 7.88
C PRO A 593 12.75 16.22 6.79
N VAL A 594 12.51 15.55 5.66
CA VAL A 594 13.49 15.49 4.54
C VAL A 594 13.65 16.86 3.86
N TRP A 595 12.55 17.58 3.66
CA TRP A 595 12.51 18.76 2.76
C TRP A 595 12.15 20.08 3.47
N HIS A 596 11.63 20.06 4.70
CA HIS A 596 11.13 21.25 5.39
C HIS A 596 12.19 22.35 5.53
N ALA A 597 13.39 22.01 6.01
CA ALA A 597 14.47 22.97 6.23
C ALA A 597 14.98 23.62 4.94
N GLY A 598 14.83 22.93 3.80
CA GLY A 598 15.23 23.41 2.47
C GLY A 598 14.24 24.31 1.78
N LEU A 599 13.05 24.54 2.35
CA LEU A 599 12.01 25.37 1.74
C LEU A 599 12.38 26.87 1.70
N THR A 600 11.94 27.53 0.65
CA THR A 600 11.87 29.00 0.64
C THR A 600 10.66 29.48 1.46
N LYS A 601 10.69 30.76 1.89
CA LYS A 601 9.52 31.38 2.56
C LYS A 601 8.26 31.32 1.69
N ALA A 602 8.40 31.52 0.38
CA ALA A 602 7.28 31.45 -0.56
C ALA A 602 6.66 30.04 -0.58
N GLN A 603 7.46 29.00 -0.74
CA GLN A 603 6.99 27.61 -0.72
C GLN A 603 6.32 27.22 0.60
N SER A 604 6.87 27.66 1.74
CA SER A 604 6.25 27.42 3.04
C SER A 604 4.89 28.14 3.16
N ASN A 605 4.78 29.38 2.62
CA ASN A 605 3.53 30.12 2.59
C ASN A 605 2.49 29.50 1.64
N ASP A 606 2.93 28.94 0.50
CA ASP A 606 2.05 28.24 -0.44
C ASP A 606 1.41 27.00 0.21
N ILE A 607 2.20 26.23 0.95
CA ILE A 607 1.71 25.08 1.71
C ILE A 607 0.72 25.53 2.80
N GLU A 608 1.05 26.58 3.56
CA GLU A 608 0.18 27.17 4.59
C GLU A 608 -1.11 27.73 3.98
N GLY A 609 -1.02 28.30 2.77
CA GLY A 609 -2.15 28.81 1.99
C GLY A 609 -3.22 27.76 1.72
N VAL A 610 -2.84 26.51 1.57
CA VAL A 610 -3.81 25.40 1.42
C VAL A 610 -4.63 25.23 2.69
N GLN A 611 -4.01 25.20 3.88
CA GLN A 611 -4.73 25.10 5.16
C GLN A 611 -5.64 26.30 5.39
N LYS A 612 -5.13 27.51 5.13
CA LYS A 612 -5.92 28.74 5.21
C LYS A 612 -7.16 28.67 4.33
N ARG A 613 -7.00 28.19 3.09
CA ARG A 613 -8.12 28.04 2.14
C ARG A 613 -9.13 27.01 2.63
N CYS A 614 -8.69 25.84 3.12
CA CYS A 614 -9.59 24.81 3.63
C CYS A 614 -10.37 25.31 4.86
N LEU A 615 -9.70 25.92 5.83
CA LEU A 615 -10.36 26.45 7.03
C LEU A 615 -11.34 27.58 6.70
N ARG A 616 -11.03 28.46 5.76
CA ARG A 616 -11.96 29.49 5.29
C ARG A 616 -13.22 28.92 4.61
N ILE A 617 -13.10 27.74 3.95
CA ILE A 617 -14.28 27.04 3.39
C ILE A 617 -15.13 26.47 4.51
N ILE A 618 -14.51 25.93 5.57
CA ILE A 618 -15.20 25.28 6.70
C ILE A 618 -15.82 26.31 7.64
N TYR A 619 -15.07 27.37 7.96
CA TYR A 619 -15.43 28.45 8.87
C TYR A 619 -15.28 29.81 8.18
N PRO A 620 -16.22 30.21 7.31
CA PRO A 620 -16.10 31.43 6.51
C PRO A 620 -16.11 32.72 7.34
N GLU A 621 -16.70 32.69 8.54
CA GLU A 621 -16.83 33.82 9.45
C GLU A 621 -15.60 34.05 10.34
N LEU A 622 -14.68 33.10 10.42
CA LEU A 622 -13.51 33.16 11.28
C LEU A 622 -12.25 33.58 10.51
N SER A 623 -11.41 34.37 11.18
CA SER A 623 -10.04 34.58 10.72
C SER A 623 -9.23 33.29 10.83
N TYR A 624 -8.09 33.23 10.14
CA TYR A 624 -7.25 32.02 10.17
C TYR A 624 -6.81 31.61 11.57
N ASN A 625 -6.42 32.58 12.40
CA ASN A 625 -5.97 32.33 13.77
C ASN A 625 -7.11 31.84 14.68
N GLU A 626 -8.29 32.43 14.55
CA GLU A 626 -9.48 31.97 15.26
C GLU A 626 -9.89 30.56 14.82
N ALA A 627 -9.82 30.26 13.51
CA ALA A 627 -10.11 28.93 13.00
C ALA A 627 -9.10 27.88 13.51
N LEU A 628 -7.81 28.21 13.62
CA LEU A 628 -6.81 27.34 14.24
C LEU A 628 -7.16 27.08 15.71
N PHE A 629 -7.52 28.13 16.46
CA PHE A 629 -7.88 28.00 17.87
C PHE A 629 -9.12 27.11 18.05
N VAL A 630 -10.20 27.37 17.32
CA VAL A 630 -11.46 26.60 17.41
C VAL A 630 -11.25 25.12 17.02
N THR A 631 -10.42 24.86 16.02
CA THR A 631 -10.16 23.49 15.54
C THR A 631 -9.09 22.74 16.32
N GLY A 632 -8.32 23.42 17.17
CA GLY A 632 -7.16 22.87 17.85
C GLY A 632 -6.02 22.47 16.89
N LEU A 633 -5.97 23.06 15.72
CA LEU A 633 -4.93 22.81 14.73
C LEU A 633 -3.77 23.80 14.90
N ASP A 634 -2.55 23.26 14.79
CA ASP A 634 -1.36 24.12 14.66
C ASP A 634 -1.19 24.60 13.22
N ALA A 635 -0.42 25.67 13.00
CA ALA A 635 0.09 26.04 11.70
C ALA A 635 0.94 24.90 11.10
N LEU A 636 0.84 24.69 9.79
CA LEU A 636 1.59 23.60 9.12
C LEU A 636 3.11 23.79 9.26
N THR A 637 3.60 25.02 9.33
CA THR A 637 5.01 25.32 9.56
C THR A 637 5.47 24.79 10.92
N GLU A 638 4.71 25.07 11.97
CA GLU A 638 5.01 24.56 13.33
C GLU A 638 4.95 23.05 13.41
N ARG A 639 3.96 22.46 12.77
CA ARG A 639 3.81 21.00 12.72
C ARG A 639 4.98 20.32 12.03
N ARG A 640 5.43 20.86 10.91
CA ARG A 640 6.59 20.32 10.19
C ARG A 640 7.87 20.46 11.02
N GLU A 641 8.03 21.56 11.75
CA GLU A 641 9.15 21.74 12.68
C GLU A 641 9.08 20.76 13.86
N LYS A 642 7.90 20.58 14.47
CA LYS A 642 7.68 19.56 15.52
C LYS A 642 8.02 18.14 15.01
N ALA A 643 7.58 17.80 13.78
CA ALA A 643 7.91 16.51 13.16
C ALA A 643 9.42 16.33 12.94
N MET A 644 10.10 17.39 12.54
CA MET A 644 11.55 17.39 12.34
C MET A 644 12.30 17.21 13.66
N ARG A 645 11.92 17.93 14.73
CA ARG A 645 12.47 17.78 16.08
C ARG A 645 12.29 16.37 16.62
N SER A 646 11.05 15.85 16.55
CA SER A 646 10.73 14.49 17.00
C SER A 646 11.52 13.42 16.27
N THR A 647 11.70 13.59 14.94
CA THR A 647 12.52 12.67 14.13
C THR A 647 13.99 12.73 14.57
N PHE A 648 14.53 13.92 14.78
CA PHE A 648 15.91 14.10 15.22
C PHE A 648 16.15 13.56 16.63
N ASP A 649 15.20 13.75 17.56
CA ASP A 649 15.26 13.20 18.92
C ASP A 649 15.30 11.67 18.93
N ASN A 650 14.58 11.05 17.97
CA ASN A 650 14.66 9.60 17.79
C ASN A 650 16.02 9.17 17.23
N ILE A 651 16.58 9.92 16.29
CA ILE A 651 17.90 9.62 15.68
C ILE A 651 19.04 9.72 16.72
N LYS A 652 18.89 10.57 17.73
CA LYS A 652 19.86 10.67 18.84
C LYS A 652 19.98 9.40 19.69
N LYS A 653 19.02 8.49 19.63
CA LYS A 653 19.07 7.23 20.37
C LYS A 653 20.16 6.32 19.80
N PRO A 654 21.01 5.69 20.64
CA PRO A 654 22.16 4.91 20.16
C PRO A 654 21.80 3.74 19.23
N ASP A 655 20.65 3.13 19.44
CA ASP A 655 20.12 1.99 18.69
C ASP A 655 19.40 2.39 17.39
N HIS A 656 19.29 3.69 17.11
CA HIS A 656 18.59 4.15 15.93
C HIS A 656 19.47 3.97 14.67
N VAL A 657 18.90 3.43 13.59
CA VAL A 657 19.59 3.11 12.32
C VAL A 657 20.34 4.31 11.69
N LEU A 658 19.92 5.54 11.96
CA LEU A 658 20.57 6.77 11.47
C LEU A 658 21.47 7.44 12.51
N ASN A 659 21.69 6.86 13.69
CA ASN A 659 22.53 7.46 14.72
C ASN A 659 23.97 7.68 14.22
N SER A 660 24.48 6.79 13.36
CA SER A 660 25.80 6.89 12.74
C SER A 660 26.01 8.15 11.88
N LEU A 661 24.93 8.86 11.49
CA LEU A 661 25.04 10.14 10.80
C LEU A 661 25.40 11.30 11.74
N LEU A 662 25.32 11.09 13.05
CA LEU A 662 25.63 12.08 14.07
C LEU A 662 27.07 11.89 14.56
N GLN A 663 27.96 12.80 14.19
CA GLN A 663 29.31 12.79 14.67
C GLN A 663 29.42 13.44 16.04
N LEU A 664 29.91 12.72 17.03
CA LEU A 664 30.18 13.26 18.36
C LEU A 664 31.46 14.08 18.34
N LYS A 665 31.47 15.16 19.10
CA LYS A 665 32.71 15.92 19.33
C LYS A 665 33.71 15.05 20.11
N PRO A 666 35.01 15.08 19.77
CA PRO A 666 36.00 14.40 20.58
C PRO A 666 36.01 14.98 22.00
N THR A 667 35.89 14.10 22.99
CA THR A 667 35.93 14.47 24.41
C THR A 667 37.34 14.90 24.79
N ASN A 668 37.59 16.21 24.93
CA ASN A 668 38.82 16.69 25.52
C ASN A 668 38.84 16.38 27.02
N GLN A 669 39.59 15.35 27.41
CA GLN A 669 39.67 14.88 28.82
C GLN A 669 40.34 15.90 29.75
N ASN A 670 40.83 17.06 29.30
CA ASN A 670 41.64 17.99 30.08
C ASN A 670 40.94 19.27 30.55
N ASN A 671 39.60 19.40 30.46
CA ASN A 671 38.90 20.60 30.90
C ASN A 671 38.07 20.34 32.18
N THR A 672 38.69 20.57 33.34
CA THR A 672 38.11 20.48 34.69
C THR A 672 37.20 21.64 35.09
N ARG A 673 36.89 22.58 34.20
CA ARG A 673 35.91 23.64 34.51
C ARG A 673 34.49 23.22 34.08
N MET A 674 33.55 23.18 35.01
CA MET A 674 32.13 23.06 34.76
C MET A 674 31.66 24.13 33.74
N ARG A 675 31.78 23.85 32.46
CA ARG A 675 31.09 24.61 31.41
C ARG A 675 29.68 24.07 31.22
N ARG A 676 28.70 24.96 30.95
CA ARG A 676 27.34 24.62 30.48
C ARG A 676 27.42 23.40 29.60
N LYS A 677 26.51 22.44 29.75
CA LYS A 677 26.45 21.21 28.90
C LYS A 677 26.66 21.60 27.44
N GLU A 678 27.86 21.34 26.93
CA GLU A 678 28.19 21.67 25.58
C GLU A 678 27.45 20.74 24.64
N TYR A 679 26.88 21.27 23.55
CA TYR A 679 26.14 20.49 22.58
C TYR A 679 27.05 19.38 22.01
N PRO A 680 26.65 18.10 22.10
CA PRO A 680 27.60 16.98 21.96
C PRO A 680 28.00 16.71 20.51
N TYR A 681 27.25 17.22 19.55
CA TYR A 681 27.48 16.88 18.14
C TYR A 681 28.44 17.88 17.47
N PHE A 682 29.27 17.34 16.57
CA PHE A 682 30.14 18.14 15.74
C PHE A 682 29.32 18.87 14.67
N ILE A 683 29.54 20.17 14.53
CA ILE A 683 28.91 20.98 13.49
C ILE A 683 29.91 21.09 12.34
N GLU A 684 29.69 20.31 11.28
CA GLU A 684 30.45 20.47 10.06
C GLU A 684 30.12 21.81 9.40
N ARG A 685 31.12 22.61 9.08
CA ARG A 685 30.91 23.93 8.48
C ARG A 685 30.53 23.76 7.02
N ALA A 686 29.21 23.76 6.74
CA ALA A 686 28.68 23.68 5.39
C ALA A 686 29.14 24.89 4.55
N LYS A 687 29.68 24.65 3.36
CA LYS A 687 30.11 25.69 2.39
C LYS A 687 28.93 26.21 1.60
N THR A 688 27.87 25.39 1.44
CA THR A 688 26.69 25.74 0.66
C THR A 688 25.42 25.82 1.53
N SER A 689 24.49 26.65 1.10
CA SER A 689 23.16 26.75 1.73
C SER A 689 22.36 25.43 1.60
N ARG A 690 22.66 24.61 0.59
CA ARG A 690 22.01 23.29 0.39
C ARG A 690 22.33 22.35 1.54
N LEU A 691 23.61 22.15 1.85
CA LEU A 691 24.00 21.29 2.98
C LEU A 691 23.53 21.90 4.30
N ASN A 692 23.69 23.21 4.51
CA ASN A 692 23.30 23.88 5.74
C ASN A 692 21.79 23.75 6.04
N ARG A 693 20.96 23.66 5.00
CA ARG A 693 19.51 23.43 5.08
C ARG A 693 19.10 21.97 4.90
N SER A 694 20.05 21.03 4.84
CA SER A 694 19.70 19.60 4.90
C SER A 694 19.25 19.22 6.32
N PHE A 695 18.46 18.16 6.46
CA PHE A 695 17.85 17.76 7.73
C PHE A 695 18.86 17.68 8.89
N ILE A 696 19.91 16.87 8.74
CA ILE A 696 20.92 16.65 9.82
C ILE A 696 21.63 17.94 10.17
N SER A 697 22.20 18.65 9.17
CA SER A 697 22.94 19.89 9.38
C SER A 697 22.07 20.98 10.00
N TYR A 698 20.82 21.09 9.55
CA TYR A 698 19.86 22.05 10.09
C TYR A 698 19.55 21.77 11.57
N CYS A 699 19.24 20.52 11.91
CA CYS A 699 18.91 20.14 13.29
C CYS A 699 20.11 20.35 14.25
N ILE A 700 21.32 20.02 13.82
CA ILE A 700 22.53 20.25 14.60
C ILE A 700 22.76 21.75 14.82
N ASN A 701 22.68 22.56 13.75
CA ASN A 701 22.92 24.01 13.80
C ASN A 701 21.89 24.74 14.68
N HIS A 702 20.64 24.27 14.71
CA HIS A 702 19.58 24.83 15.55
C HIS A 702 19.49 24.18 16.94
N ARG A 703 20.41 23.23 17.26
CA ARG A 703 20.51 22.53 18.56
C ARG A 703 19.21 21.87 18.98
N PHE A 704 18.56 21.17 18.06
CA PHE A 704 17.37 20.40 18.36
C PHE A 704 17.65 19.23 19.29
#